data_d90d0a71def4d4e7890be5da063c2a72
#
_entry.id   d90d0a71def4d4e7890be5da063c2a72
#
_cell.length_a   1.000
_cell.length_b   1.000
_cell.length_c   1.000
_cell.angle_alpha   90.00
_cell.angle_beta   90.00
_cell.angle_gamma   90.00
#
_symmetry.space_group_name_H-M   'P 1'
#
loop_
_entity.id
_entity.type
_entity.pdbx_description
1 polymer ?
#
loop_
_entity_poly.entity_id
_entity_poly.type
_entity_poly.pdbx_seq_one_letter_code
_entity_poly.pdbx_strand_id
1 'polypeptide(L)'
;KLVVKEASRCLACGICAECMQCVAACKANAIDHSMKEEVTELKVGSVILSPGFDEFNPRPLFHYGYRKYPNVVTSIEFERMLSASGPYQGELLRPSDRKPPQRIAWIQCVGSRDESLGRGYCSSVCCTYAIKEAVIAKEHTPFELEETIFYMDVRTHGKDFDKFYERGKAAGIEFIRAKVYEVEEVDGTGNLLLKYLSDDDKPSTREFDLVALSVGLEPSPASVALAKRLGIQLNRYGFCHTNAFSPVETSRPGIYVCGAFQGPKDIPETVIQASGAAGSASALLAPARNTLITKKEYPAEKDVTEEEPRVGVFICHCGMNIGGYVDVPQVTEYAKTLPNVVYAENNLYTCSQDTQERIKAAIEEHGLNHVVVASCTPRTHEPLFQETMREAGLNKYLFEMANIRDQCSWVHMHEPEKATEKAKDLVSMAVAKARLKEPLKPLPIPVNHSALVIGGGVAGMVSSLNLAEQGFKVHLIERTGDLGGIARRMHYTLGSDGVQTFLADLIKKVKEHPNIKVYLNTWIVYAYGHVGNFTTEIMRYRGVTIEKIDHGVTIIACGAEEYKPNEYLYGSDPRVLTQLELEEAIAKGEPDIINCNNLVMIQCVGCRNGEHPYCGRVCCNQAISNSLKLKEIKPDMNIYILYRDMRTYGFYEDYYQQARRKGAVFLCYDPEDKPKVSQVRKDTRYLIRVEGSDPILGEEVAIDADVLALSVPMVPIEEARELATFYKVPLNEDGFFLEAHVKLRPVDFATDGVFLCGLAHGPKLIEELIAQAKAAASRATTILSKDTIMAEGIVSSVNEDICSGCGTCEAVCPYGAIGVNRKKKVAEVNEALCKGCGTCCAACPSGAAQQRGFTTRQISAMVSAGLGV
;
A
#
# COMPACT_ATOMS: atom_id res chain seq x y z
N LYS A 1 43.15 1.78 7.70
CA LYS A 1 41.78 1.60 8.28
C LYS A 1 40.97 2.90 8.29
N LEU A 2 41.53 4.07 8.72
CA LEU A 2 40.79 5.35 8.70
C LEU A 2 40.43 5.80 7.29
N VAL A 3 41.35 5.66 6.32
CA VAL A 3 41.12 6.00 4.92
C VAL A 3 40.04 5.14 4.31
N VAL A 4 40.07 3.83 4.57
CA VAL A 4 38.99 2.90 4.09
C VAL A 4 37.66 3.24 4.73
N LYS A 5 37.66 3.60 6.01
CA LYS A 5 36.41 4.01 6.70
C LYS A 5 35.84 5.31 6.10
N GLU A 6 36.70 6.29 5.78
CA GLU A 6 36.29 7.54 5.14
C GLU A 6 35.85 7.29 3.68
N ALA A 7 36.57 6.46 2.95
CA ALA A 7 36.18 6.07 1.59
C ALA A 7 34.83 5.33 1.56
N SER A 8 34.55 4.50 2.56
CA SER A 8 33.24 3.80 2.65
C SER A 8 32.04 4.71 3.00
N ARG A 9 32.31 5.89 3.53
CA ARG A 9 31.35 6.96 3.83
C ARG A 9 31.28 8.00 2.72
N CYS A 10 32.13 7.88 1.74
CA CYS A 10 32.24 8.84 0.67
C CYS A 10 31.03 8.72 -0.27
N LEU A 11 30.30 9.82 -0.39
CA LEU A 11 29.22 9.97 -1.37
C LEU A 11 29.73 10.41 -2.75
N ALA A 12 31.07 10.41 -2.94
CA ALA A 12 31.74 11.00 -4.09
C ALA A 12 31.37 12.49 -4.32
N CYS A 13 31.05 13.19 -3.23
CA CYS A 13 30.58 14.59 -3.29
C CYS A 13 31.69 15.60 -3.65
N GLY A 14 32.97 15.21 -3.58
CA GLY A 14 34.10 16.05 -3.91
C GLY A 14 34.43 17.15 -2.88
N ILE A 15 33.59 17.42 -1.88
CA ILE A 15 33.83 18.50 -0.90
C ILE A 15 35.17 18.38 -0.20
N CYS A 16 35.54 17.17 0.22
CA CYS A 16 36.81 16.92 0.91
C CYS A 16 38.06 17.12 0.03
N ALA A 17 37.89 17.10 -1.28
CA ALA A 17 38.94 17.29 -2.28
C ALA A 17 38.71 18.54 -3.14
N GLU A 18 37.55 19.21 -2.98
CA GLU A 18 37.12 20.35 -3.80
C GLU A 18 37.26 20.11 -5.29
N CYS A 19 37.06 18.83 -5.72
CA CYS A 19 37.25 18.43 -7.12
C CYS A 19 36.12 18.82 -8.05
N MET A 20 34.94 19.27 -7.51
CA MET A 20 33.78 19.76 -8.24
C MET A 20 33.16 18.76 -9.23
N GLN A 21 33.53 17.48 -9.18
CA GLN A 21 33.01 16.44 -10.06
C GLN A 21 31.49 16.24 -9.89
N CYS A 22 30.99 16.38 -8.67
CA CYS A 22 29.56 16.32 -8.38
C CYS A 22 28.79 17.45 -9.06
N VAL A 23 29.36 18.66 -9.12
CA VAL A 23 28.77 19.82 -9.84
C VAL A 23 28.74 19.54 -11.33
N ALA A 24 29.86 19.10 -11.91
CA ALA A 24 29.96 18.79 -13.33
C ALA A 24 29.04 17.63 -13.75
N ALA A 25 28.81 16.64 -12.88
CA ALA A 25 27.96 15.50 -13.13
C ALA A 25 26.46 15.79 -12.90
N CYS A 26 26.13 16.86 -12.19
CA CYS A 26 24.75 17.21 -11.86
C CYS A 26 24.06 17.92 -13.03
N LYS A 27 23.31 17.19 -13.84
CA LYS A 27 22.56 17.76 -14.97
C LYS A 27 21.50 18.79 -14.54
N ALA A 28 20.95 18.66 -13.34
CA ALA A 28 19.97 19.59 -12.76
C ALA A 28 20.61 20.88 -12.19
N ASN A 29 21.94 21.00 -12.20
CA ASN A 29 22.68 22.11 -11.58
C ASN A 29 22.27 22.37 -10.11
N ALA A 30 21.89 21.29 -9.38
CA ALA A 30 21.35 21.39 -8.03
C ALA A 30 22.43 21.45 -6.95
N ILE A 31 23.72 21.39 -7.31
CA ILE A 31 24.83 21.38 -6.36
C ILE A 31 25.55 22.72 -6.43
N ASP A 32 25.38 23.51 -5.39
CA ASP A 32 26.06 24.80 -5.22
C ASP A 32 26.84 24.80 -3.89
N HIS A 33 28.17 24.67 -3.98
CA HIS A 33 29.07 24.71 -2.82
C HIS A 33 29.25 26.12 -2.24
N SER A 34 28.75 27.16 -2.90
CA SER A 34 28.76 28.54 -2.40
C SER A 34 27.60 28.88 -1.49
N MET A 35 26.56 28.01 -1.43
CA MET A 35 25.40 28.22 -0.56
C MET A 35 25.82 28.44 0.90
N LYS A 36 25.17 29.39 1.52
CA LYS A 36 25.34 29.69 2.95
C LYS A 36 24.07 29.28 3.68
N GLU A 37 24.23 29.05 4.97
CA GLU A 37 23.10 28.83 5.87
C GLU A 37 22.19 30.06 5.86
N GLU A 38 20.92 29.86 5.57
CA GLU A 38 19.89 30.87 5.60
C GLU A 38 18.76 30.44 6.53
N VAL A 39 18.30 31.37 7.36
CA VAL A 39 17.18 31.14 8.27
C VAL A 39 15.96 31.88 7.74
N THR A 40 14.94 31.13 7.37
CA THR A 40 13.65 31.66 6.88
C THR A 40 12.57 31.44 7.94
N GLU A 41 11.86 32.51 8.31
CA GLU A 41 10.70 32.41 9.21
C GLU A 41 9.41 32.22 8.41
N LEU A 42 8.67 31.17 8.72
CA LEU A 42 7.38 30.84 8.08
C LEU A 42 6.27 30.89 9.12
N LYS A 43 5.20 31.68 8.83
CA LYS A 43 3.95 31.68 9.61
C LYS A 43 3.00 30.66 9.00
N VAL A 44 2.72 29.60 9.75
CA VAL A 44 1.87 28.50 9.28
C VAL A 44 0.72 28.23 10.24
N GLY A 45 -0.42 27.77 9.73
CA GLY A 45 -1.58 27.43 10.55
C GLY A 45 -1.51 26.00 11.11
N SER A 46 -0.67 25.13 10.53
CA SER A 46 -0.52 23.73 10.94
C SER A 46 0.86 23.21 10.56
N VAL A 47 1.32 22.17 11.25
CA VAL A 47 2.58 21.47 10.97
C VAL A 47 2.32 19.98 10.86
N ILE A 48 2.85 19.32 9.83
CA ILE A 48 2.86 17.87 9.69
C ILE A 48 4.31 17.39 9.79
N LEU A 49 4.59 16.53 10.76
CA LEU A 49 5.92 15.97 11.01
C LEU A 49 6.06 14.60 10.34
N SER A 50 6.99 14.50 9.42
CA SER A 50 7.32 13.27 8.71
C SER A 50 8.85 13.06 8.54
N PRO A 51 9.67 13.16 9.61
CA PRO A 51 11.12 13.12 9.50
C PRO A 51 11.68 11.72 9.24
N GLY A 52 10.83 10.68 9.26
CA GLY A 52 11.24 9.32 8.96
C GLY A 52 11.91 8.60 10.12
N PHE A 53 12.94 7.80 9.81
CA PHE A 53 13.65 6.92 10.72
C PHE A 53 15.13 6.81 10.33
N ASP A 54 15.93 6.32 11.27
CA ASP A 54 17.28 5.80 11.02
C ASP A 54 17.26 4.28 11.14
N GLU A 55 18.17 3.60 10.46
CA GLU A 55 18.41 2.17 10.64
C GLU A 55 19.18 1.93 11.94
N PHE A 56 18.81 0.86 12.63
CA PHE A 56 19.65 0.40 13.74
C PHE A 56 21.07 0.08 13.25
N ASN A 57 22.06 0.63 13.89
CA ASN A 57 23.44 0.32 13.59
C ASN A 57 23.87 -0.97 14.30
N PRO A 58 24.13 -2.09 13.58
CA PRO A 58 24.42 -3.38 14.21
C PRO A 58 25.85 -3.51 14.76
N ARG A 59 26.70 -2.49 14.67
CA ARG A 59 28.09 -2.54 15.21
C ARG A 59 28.19 -2.94 16.67
N PRO A 60 27.29 -2.52 17.59
CA PRO A 60 27.33 -2.99 18.98
C PRO A 60 27.12 -4.50 19.13
N LEU A 61 26.49 -5.14 18.15
CA LEU A 61 26.26 -6.58 18.11
C LEU A 61 27.43 -7.28 17.39
N PHE A 62 28.62 -7.20 17.99
CA PHE A 62 29.87 -7.68 17.39
C PHE A 62 29.85 -9.16 17.00
N HIS A 63 29.01 -9.96 17.62
CA HIS A 63 28.83 -11.40 17.31
C HIS A 63 28.24 -11.66 15.92
N TYR A 64 27.57 -10.68 15.28
CA TYR A 64 27.17 -10.79 13.88
C TYR A 64 28.24 -10.39 12.88
N GLY A 65 29.39 -9.87 13.31
CA GLY A 65 30.51 -9.58 12.42
C GLY A 65 30.33 -8.40 11.45
N TYR A 66 29.29 -7.57 11.61
CA TYR A 66 29.06 -6.41 10.74
C TYR A 66 30.25 -5.44 10.77
N ARG A 67 30.73 -5.03 9.58
CA ARG A 67 31.94 -4.22 9.37
C ARG A 67 33.25 -4.92 9.78
N LYS A 68 33.20 -6.10 10.36
CA LYS A 68 34.36 -6.98 10.57
C LYS A 68 34.58 -7.88 9.36
N TYR A 69 33.52 -8.49 8.89
CA TYR A 69 33.48 -9.35 7.72
C TYR A 69 32.82 -8.62 6.54
N PRO A 70 33.50 -8.53 5.37
CA PRO A 70 32.96 -7.77 4.22
C PRO A 70 31.60 -8.30 3.73
N ASN A 71 31.37 -9.61 3.82
CA ASN A 71 30.16 -10.27 3.34
C ASN A 71 29.00 -10.28 4.36
N VAL A 72 29.10 -9.51 5.44
CA VAL A 72 27.98 -9.22 6.34
C VAL A 72 27.51 -7.78 6.06
N VAL A 73 26.30 -7.66 5.53
CA VAL A 73 25.68 -6.38 5.13
C VAL A 73 24.35 -6.17 5.85
N THR A 74 23.84 -4.95 5.90
CA THR A 74 22.45 -4.71 6.33
C THR A 74 21.50 -4.93 5.17
N SER A 75 20.19 -5.10 5.46
CA SER A 75 19.17 -5.25 4.42
C SER A 75 19.16 -4.10 3.43
N ILE A 76 19.28 -2.86 3.89
CA ILE A 76 19.31 -1.68 2.99
C ILE A 76 20.58 -1.68 2.15
N GLU A 77 21.73 -2.09 2.71
CA GLU A 77 22.95 -2.29 1.92
C GLU A 77 22.76 -3.38 0.86
N PHE A 78 22.08 -4.49 1.24
CA PHE A 78 21.75 -5.57 0.31
C PHE A 78 20.80 -5.08 -0.80
N GLU A 79 19.72 -4.37 -0.45
CA GLU A 79 18.81 -3.80 -1.45
C GLU A 79 19.54 -2.78 -2.35
N ARG A 80 20.48 -2.01 -1.79
CA ARG A 80 21.31 -1.10 -2.58
C ARG A 80 22.25 -1.84 -3.55
N MET A 81 22.75 -3.02 -3.20
CA MET A 81 23.53 -3.87 -4.10
C MET A 81 22.70 -4.36 -5.28
N LEU A 82 21.44 -4.75 -5.04
CA LEU A 82 20.51 -5.19 -6.08
C LEU A 82 19.99 -4.03 -6.96
N SER A 83 20.17 -2.80 -6.54
CA SER A 83 19.69 -1.64 -7.28
C SER A 83 20.51 -1.40 -8.54
N ALA A 84 19.83 -1.12 -9.66
CA ALA A 84 20.46 -0.73 -10.93
C ALA A 84 21.41 0.48 -10.83
N SER A 85 21.13 1.40 -9.90
CA SER A 85 22.01 2.55 -9.58
C SER A 85 22.93 2.27 -8.40
N GLY A 86 23.03 1.00 -7.97
CA GLY A 86 23.89 0.54 -6.88
C GLY A 86 25.34 0.36 -7.28
N PRO A 87 26.19 -0.02 -6.30
CA PRO A 87 27.62 -0.15 -6.51
C PRO A 87 28.01 -1.25 -7.50
N TYR A 88 27.11 -2.20 -7.74
CA TYR A 88 27.28 -3.33 -8.66
C TYR A 88 26.35 -3.28 -9.86
N GLN A 89 25.68 -2.14 -10.11
CA GLN A 89 24.81 -1.91 -11.25
C GLN A 89 23.65 -2.91 -11.39
N GLY A 90 23.22 -3.47 -10.25
CA GLY A 90 22.14 -4.46 -10.19
C GLY A 90 22.59 -5.92 -10.22
N GLU A 91 23.88 -6.18 -10.36
CA GLU A 91 24.44 -7.53 -10.23
C GLU A 91 24.57 -7.91 -8.75
N LEU A 92 24.21 -9.15 -8.41
CA LEU A 92 24.35 -9.68 -7.07
C LEU A 92 25.77 -10.23 -6.87
N LEU A 93 26.63 -9.46 -6.21
CA LEU A 93 28.05 -9.75 -6.01
C LEU A 93 28.45 -9.65 -4.54
N ARG A 94 29.32 -10.54 -4.09
CA ARG A 94 29.92 -10.51 -2.74
C ARG A 94 30.84 -9.29 -2.57
N PRO A 95 30.71 -8.53 -1.50
CA PRO A 95 31.58 -7.36 -1.25
C PRO A 95 33.08 -7.70 -1.16
N SER A 96 33.45 -8.91 -0.70
CA SER A 96 34.84 -9.31 -0.49
C SER A 96 35.64 -9.49 -1.78
N ASP A 97 35.08 -10.16 -2.77
CA ASP A 97 35.81 -10.64 -3.96
C ASP A 97 35.09 -10.41 -5.29
N ARG A 98 33.89 -9.81 -5.25
CA ARG A 98 33.06 -9.53 -6.42
C ARG A 98 32.60 -10.79 -7.19
N LYS A 99 32.52 -11.92 -6.52
CA LYS A 99 31.94 -13.14 -7.10
C LYS A 99 30.45 -13.22 -6.78
N PRO A 100 29.64 -13.87 -7.64
CA PRO A 100 28.25 -14.18 -7.33
C PRO A 100 28.17 -15.10 -6.09
N PRO A 101 27.32 -14.81 -5.10
CA PRO A 101 27.04 -15.72 -4.01
C PRO A 101 26.15 -16.88 -4.47
N GLN A 102 26.29 -18.05 -3.89
CA GLN A 102 25.42 -19.21 -4.13
C GLN A 102 24.47 -19.45 -2.94
N ARG A 103 24.88 -19.06 -1.72
CA ARG A 103 24.14 -19.26 -0.48
C ARG A 103 24.03 -17.95 0.29
N ILE A 104 22.81 -17.51 0.53
CA ILE A 104 22.55 -16.23 1.26
C ILE A 104 21.69 -16.51 2.48
N ALA A 105 22.03 -15.89 3.61
CA ALA A 105 21.23 -15.90 4.81
C ALA A 105 20.70 -14.52 5.18
N TRP A 106 19.43 -14.44 5.62
CA TRP A 106 18.87 -13.27 6.30
C TRP A 106 18.68 -13.57 7.78
N ILE A 107 19.22 -12.69 8.63
CA ILE A 107 19.04 -12.79 10.09
C ILE A 107 18.02 -11.73 10.51
N GLN A 108 16.85 -12.18 11.01
CA GLN A 108 15.75 -11.31 11.40
C GLN A 108 15.95 -10.67 12.78
N CYS A 109 15.23 -9.58 13.03
CA CYS A 109 15.11 -8.90 14.32
C CYS A 109 16.44 -8.33 14.87
N VAL A 110 17.40 -7.98 14.00
CA VAL A 110 18.66 -7.36 14.44
C VAL A 110 18.40 -5.94 14.95
N GLY A 111 18.55 -5.70 16.25
CA GLY A 111 18.20 -4.43 16.90
C GLY A 111 16.70 -4.19 17.07
N SER A 112 15.88 -5.26 17.05
CA SER A 112 14.46 -5.25 17.35
C SER A 112 14.11 -6.42 18.25
N ARG A 113 13.04 -6.29 19.06
CA ARG A 113 12.60 -7.31 20.03
C ARG A 113 13.72 -7.68 21.01
N ASP A 114 14.54 -6.72 21.36
CA ASP A 114 15.71 -6.88 22.25
C ASP A 114 15.69 -5.81 23.34
N GLU A 115 15.26 -6.23 24.53
CA GLU A 115 15.19 -5.33 25.69
C GLU A 115 16.58 -4.95 26.22
N SER A 116 17.59 -5.80 26.02
CA SER A 116 18.97 -5.49 26.45
C SER A 116 19.53 -4.28 25.73
N LEU A 117 19.05 -4.01 24.52
CA LEU A 117 19.37 -2.83 23.73
C LEU A 117 18.39 -1.67 23.96
N GLY A 118 17.40 -1.81 24.84
CA GLY A 118 16.32 -0.84 25.02
C GLY A 118 15.37 -0.77 23.81
N ARG A 119 15.29 -1.80 22.99
CA ARG A 119 14.48 -1.89 21.75
C ARG A 119 13.59 -3.12 21.78
N GLY A 120 12.74 -3.19 22.79
CA GLY A 120 11.80 -4.31 22.97
C GLY A 120 10.73 -4.43 21.88
N TYR A 121 10.49 -3.37 21.10
CA TYR A 121 9.47 -3.33 20.05
C TYR A 121 9.87 -4.10 18.77
N CYS A 122 8.87 -4.43 17.95
CA CYS A 122 9.07 -4.99 16.62
C CYS A 122 9.12 -3.87 15.58
N SER A 123 10.07 -3.93 14.64
CA SER A 123 10.19 -2.93 13.56
C SER A 123 9.18 -3.13 12.41
N SER A 124 8.23 -4.04 12.54
CA SER A 124 7.08 -4.28 11.65
C SER A 124 7.42 -4.73 10.22
N VAL A 125 8.46 -4.20 9.61
CA VAL A 125 8.75 -4.37 8.17
C VAL A 125 9.80 -5.43 7.84
N CYS A 126 10.62 -5.83 8.82
CA CYS A 126 11.80 -6.69 8.58
C CYS A 126 11.46 -8.02 7.90
N CYS A 127 10.39 -8.69 8.33
CA CYS A 127 9.98 -9.96 7.74
C CYS A 127 9.58 -9.80 6.27
N THR A 128 8.82 -8.75 5.96
CA THR A 128 8.32 -8.52 4.60
C THR A 128 9.44 -8.13 3.64
N TYR A 129 10.36 -7.23 4.06
CA TYR A 129 11.42 -6.83 3.15
C TYR A 129 12.47 -7.94 2.95
N ALA A 130 12.76 -8.75 3.96
CA ALA A 130 13.67 -9.88 3.78
C ALA A 130 13.14 -10.92 2.78
N ILE A 131 11.84 -11.25 2.88
CA ILE A 131 11.19 -12.11 1.89
C ILE A 131 11.24 -11.48 0.49
N LYS A 132 10.98 -10.17 0.39
CA LYS A 132 11.09 -9.44 -0.88
C LYS A 132 12.50 -9.48 -1.45
N GLU A 133 13.51 -9.24 -0.62
CA GLU A 133 14.92 -9.26 -1.03
C GLU A 133 15.32 -10.64 -1.54
N ALA A 134 14.92 -11.71 -0.84
CA ALA A 134 15.18 -13.08 -1.25
C ALA A 134 14.49 -13.40 -2.58
N VAL A 135 13.19 -13.13 -2.71
CA VAL A 135 12.47 -13.36 -3.98
C VAL A 135 13.12 -12.61 -5.15
N ILE A 136 13.49 -11.34 -4.95
CA ILE A 136 14.13 -10.53 -6.01
C ILE A 136 15.53 -11.05 -6.34
N ALA A 137 16.32 -11.42 -5.34
CA ALA A 137 17.66 -11.97 -5.58
C ALA A 137 17.58 -13.22 -6.46
N LYS A 138 16.63 -14.11 -6.17
CA LYS A 138 16.40 -15.34 -6.94
C LYS A 138 15.89 -15.07 -8.36
N GLU A 139 14.97 -14.11 -8.51
CA GLU A 139 14.42 -13.71 -9.81
C GLU A 139 15.47 -13.03 -10.71
N HIS A 140 16.45 -12.33 -10.11
CA HIS A 140 17.45 -11.56 -10.85
C HIS A 140 18.76 -12.29 -11.10
N THR A 141 18.92 -13.50 -10.56
CA THR A 141 20.14 -14.30 -10.78
C THR A 141 19.90 -15.39 -11.83
N PRO A 142 20.83 -15.58 -12.81
CA PRO A 142 20.70 -16.61 -13.84
C PRO A 142 21.16 -18.01 -13.40
N PHE A 143 21.50 -18.17 -12.12
CA PHE A 143 21.99 -19.43 -11.52
C PHE A 143 21.13 -19.80 -10.32
N GLU A 144 21.24 -21.06 -9.88
CA GLU A 144 20.53 -21.53 -8.69
C GLU A 144 21.11 -20.88 -7.43
N LEU A 145 20.22 -20.29 -6.63
CA LEU A 145 20.52 -19.57 -5.39
C LEU A 145 19.83 -20.26 -4.21
N GLU A 146 20.61 -20.65 -3.21
CA GLU A 146 20.10 -21.17 -1.94
C GLU A 146 19.89 -20.02 -0.97
N GLU A 147 18.68 -19.88 -0.47
CA GLU A 147 18.29 -18.73 0.38
C GLU A 147 17.66 -19.24 1.66
N THR A 148 18.13 -18.70 2.78
CA THR A 148 17.66 -19.08 4.12
C THR A 148 17.35 -17.86 4.95
N ILE A 149 16.14 -17.80 5.54
CA ILE A 149 15.70 -16.75 6.46
C ILE A 149 15.62 -17.32 7.88
N PHE A 150 16.46 -16.81 8.78
CA PHE A 150 16.43 -17.17 10.21
C PHE A 150 15.49 -16.21 10.94
N TYR A 151 14.47 -16.73 11.64
CA TYR A 151 13.40 -15.93 12.23
C TYR A 151 12.94 -16.47 13.60
N MET A 152 12.26 -15.62 14.38
CA MET A 152 11.55 -16.02 15.62
C MET A 152 10.03 -16.19 15.38
N ASP A 153 9.39 -15.20 14.72
CA ASP A 153 8.02 -15.22 14.21
C ASP A 153 8.00 -14.48 12.89
N VAL A 154 7.22 -14.96 11.91
CA VAL A 154 7.01 -14.25 10.64
C VAL A 154 5.83 -13.29 10.77
N ARG A 155 6.10 -11.99 10.69
CA ARG A 155 5.11 -10.92 10.89
C ARG A 155 4.75 -10.22 9.59
N THR A 156 4.19 -10.98 8.67
CA THR A 156 3.63 -10.48 7.40
C THR A 156 2.16 -10.15 7.60
N HIS A 157 1.87 -9.07 8.31
CA HIS A 157 0.53 -8.69 8.79
C HIS A 157 -0.25 -7.78 7.84
N GLY A 158 0.40 -7.15 6.85
CA GLY A 158 -0.25 -6.30 5.86
C GLY A 158 -1.19 -7.07 4.94
N LYS A 159 -2.08 -6.36 4.25
CA LYS A 159 -2.99 -6.94 3.27
C LYS A 159 -2.18 -7.68 2.18
N ASP A 160 -2.53 -8.94 1.92
CA ASP A 160 -1.86 -9.86 0.98
C ASP A 160 -0.40 -10.22 1.32
N PHE A 161 0.17 -9.73 2.42
CA PHE A 161 1.56 -10.04 2.79
C PHE A 161 1.75 -11.47 3.28
N ASP A 162 0.70 -12.10 3.80
CA ASP A 162 0.76 -13.53 4.12
C ASP A 162 0.85 -14.40 2.86
N LYS A 163 0.10 -14.04 1.81
CA LYS A 163 0.21 -14.66 0.47
C LYS A 163 1.62 -14.50 -0.12
N PHE A 164 2.25 -13.36 0.15
CA PHE A 164 3.63 -13.11 -0.28
C PHE A 164 4.64 -13.99 0.48
N TYR A 165 4.40 -14.26 1.77
CA TYR A 165 5.18 -15.22 2.54
C TYR A 165 5.05 -16.64 1.98
N GLU A 166 3.84 -17.10 1.68
CA GLU A 166 3.61 -18.42 1.08
C GLU A 166 4.22 -18.51 -0.34
N ARG A 167 4.19 -17.41 -1.12
CA ARG A 167 4.92 -17.33 -2.40
C ARG A 167 6.43 -17.49 -2.22
N GLY A 168 7.01 -16.89 -1.19
CA GLY A 168 8.44 -17.06 -0.86
C GLY A 168 8.80 -18.52 -0.57
N LYS A 169 7.97 -19.24 0.20
CA LYS A 169 8.14 -20.68 0.43
C LYS A 169 8.04 -21.49 -0.88
N ALA A 170 7.03 -21.20 -1.67
CA ALA A 170 6.82 -21.87 -2.96
C ALA A 170 7.97 -21.62 -3.95
N ALA A 171 8.66 -20.48 -3.84
CA ALA A 171 9.87 -20.18 -4.58
C ALA A 171 11.11 -20.92 -4.07
N GLY A 172 11.00 -21.72 -3.00
CA GLY A 172 12.08 -22.52 -2.43
C GLY A 172 12.99 -21.74 -1.47
N ILE A 173 12.52 -20.62 -0.90
CA ILE A 173 13.23 -19.96 0.21
C ILE A 173 13.02 -20.79 1.46
N GLU A 174 14.10 -21.13 2.13
CA GLU A 174 14.08 -21.90 3.37
C GLU A 174 13.86 -20.98 4.57
N PHE A 175 12.95 -21.34 5.46
CA PHE A 175 12.65 -20.61 6.68
C PHE A 175 13.04 -21.46 7.90
N ILE A 176 14.05 -20.98 8.65
CA ILE A 176 14.51 -21.67 9.86
C ILE A 176 14.11 -20.84 11.09
N ARG A 177 13.26 -21.44 11.94
CA ARG A 177 12.86 -20.81 13.21
C ARG A 177 13.95 -20.95 14.24
N ALA A 178 14.90 -20.03 14.23
CA ALA A 178 16.04 -20.03 15.14
C ALA A 178 16.58 -18.63 15.36
N LYS A 179 17.23 -18.41 16.52
CA LYS A 179 18.03 -17.22 16.76
C LYS A 179 19.50 -17.55 16.50
N VAL A 180 20.07 -16.89 15.50
CA VAL A 180 21.53 -16.96 15.26
C VAL A 180 22.21 -16.21 16.39
N TYR A 181 23.18 -16.85 17.04
CA TYR A 181 23.91 -16.24 18.15
C TYR A 181 25.33 -15.81 17.79
N GLU A 182 25.91 -16.31 16.69
CA GLU A 182 27.25 -15.92 16.23
C GLU A 182 27.43 -16.13 14.73
N VAL A 183 28.19 -15.25 14.11
CA VAL A 183 28.66 -15.33 12.72
C VAL A 183 30.20 -15.28 12.74
N GLU A 184 30.86 -16.27 12.14
CA GLU A 184 32.31 -16.34 12.00
C GLU A 184 32.71 -16.44 10.53
N GLU A 185 33.84 -15.85 10.17
CA GLU A 185 34.40 -15.99 8.82
C GLU A 185 35.17 -17.31 8.70
N VAL A 186 34.96 -18.05 7.63
CA VAL A 186 35.72 -19.26 7.31
C VAL A 186 37.06 -18.86 6.68
N ASP A 187 38.16 -19.23 7.33
CA ASP A 187 39.50 -18.80 6.93
C ASP A 187 39.79 -19.06 5.45
N GLY A 188 40.26 -18.00 4.76
CA GLY A 188 40.72 -18.07 3.37
C GLY A 188 39.65 -18.12 2.31
N THR A 189 38.35 -18.23 2.66
CA THR A 189 37.25 -18.31 1.70
C THR A 189 36.42 -17.04 1.64
N GLY A 190 36.38 -16.27 2.73
CA GLY A 190 35.46 -15.15 2.93
C GLY A 190 33.99 -15.60 3.14
N ASN A 191 33.74 -16.89 3.24
CA ASN A 191 32.43 -17.43 3.60
C ASN A 191 32.14 -17.23 5.09
N LEU A 192 30.88 -17.35 5.48
CA LEU A 192 30.40 -17.06 6.82
C LEU A 192 29.72 -18.28 7.42
N LEU A 193 30.20 -18.74 8.58
CA LEU A 193 29.61 -19.81 9.36
C LEU A 193 28.63 -19.20 10.38
N LEU A 194 27.35 -19.50 10.22
CA LEU A 194 26.31 -19.12 11.15
C LEU A 194 26.12 -20.19 12.21
N LYS A 195 26.12 -19.79 13.49
CA LYS A 195 25.85 -20.67 14.62
C LYS A 195 24.49 -20.33 15.21
N TYR A 196 23.64 -21.34 15.35
CA TYR A 196 22.27 -21.18 15.85
C TYR A 196 21.82 -22.42 16.66
N LEU A 197 20.76 -22.30 17.41
CA LEU A 197 20.11 -23.44 18.05
C LEU A 197 19.00 -23.92 17.10
N SER A 198 19.06 -25.22 16.76
CA SER A 198 17.98 -25.88 16.00
C SER A 198 16.74 -26.09 16.88
N ASP A 199 15.63 -26.51 16.27
CA ASP A 199 14.35 -26.73 16.98
C ASP A 199 14.44 -27.76 18.12
N ASP A 200 15.42 -28.67 18.08
CA ASP A 200 15.70 -29.64 19.13
C ASP A 200 16.78 -29.17 20.15
N ASP A 201 16.94 -27.83 20.29
CA ASP A 201 17.89 -27.16 21.19
C ASP A 201 19.36 -27.59 21.00
N LYS A 202 19.72 -28.15 19.85
CA LYS A 202 21.10 -28.50 19.56
C LYS A 202 21.85 -27.39 18.83
N PRO A 203 23.11 -27.12 19.23
CA PRO A 203 23.97 -26.23 18.47
C PRO A 203 24.16 -26.72 17.04
N SER A 204 23.79 -25.92 16.09
CA SER A 204 23.90 -26.22 14.66
C SER A 204 24.69 -25.12 13.96
N THR A 205 25.35 -25.48 12.87
CA THR A 205 26.14 -24.55 12.06
C THR A 205 25.84 -24.72 10.59
N ARG A 206 25.83 -23.62 9.85
CA ARG A 206 25.67 -23.63 8.39
C ARG A 206 26.49 -22.52 7.75
N GLU A 207 27.09 -22.83 6.61
CA GLU A 207 27.97 -21.93 5.88
C GLU A 207 27.20 -21.19 4.77
N PHE A 208 27.47 -19.87 4.64
CA PHE A 208 26.88 -18.98 3.66
C PHE A 208 27.93 -18.10 3.00
N ASP A 209 27.64 -17.61 1.79
CA ASP A 209 28.53 -16.76 1.01
C ASP A 209 28.30 -15.28 1.31
N LEU A 210 27.06 -14.93 1.74
CA LEU A 210 26.62 -13.59 2.06
C LEU A 210 25.58 -13.62 3.17
N VAL A 211 25.62 -12.67 4.09
CA VAL A 211 24.66 -12.54 5.20
C VAL A 211 24.06 -11.15 5.20
N ALA A 212 22.74 -11.06 5.12
CA ALA A 212 21.98 -9.83 5.28
C ALA A 212 21.37 -9.74 6.69
N LEU A 213 21.70 -8.67 7.41
CA LEU A 213 21.13 -8.37 8.72
C LEU A 213 19.85 -7.55 8.56
N SER A 214 18.72 -8.13 8.91
CA SER A 214 17.43 -7.44 8.90
C SER A 214 17.32 -6.50 10.10
N VAL A 215 17.89 -5.30 9.93
CA VAL A 215 18.05 -4.31 10.99
C VAL A 215 16.72 -3.60 11.30
N GLY A 216 16.56 -3.22 12.58
CA GLY A 216 15.40 -2.48 13.05
C GLY A 216 15.38 -1.01 12.60
N LEU A 217 14.22 -0.37 12.79
CA LEU A 217 14.00 1.06 12.56
C LEU A 217 14.04 1.79 13.90
N GLU A 218 14.70 2.95 13.95
CA GLU A 218 14.75 3.80 15.14
C GLU A 218 14.55 5.28 14.77
N PRO A 219 14.03 6.12 15.69
CA PRO A 219 13.92 7.56 15.43
C PRO A 219 15.30 8.20 15.37
N SER A 220 15.53 9.08 14.40
CA SER A 220 16.81 9.79 14.31
C SER A 220 17.01 10.73 15.50
N PRO A 221 18.25 10.95 15.95
CA PRO A 221 18.54 11.92 17.00
C PRO A 221 18.03 13.33 16.67
N ALA A 222 18.05 13.71 15.39
CA ALA A 222 17.53 14.99 14.91
C ALA A 222 16.01 15.09 15.08
N SER A 223 15.28 14.01 14.80
CA SER A 223 13.82 13.94 14.99
C SER A 223 13.44 14.05 16.47
N VAL A 224 14.20 13.39 17.35
CA VAL A 224 14.03 13.49 18.81
C VAL A 224 14.30 14.92 19.32
N ALA A 225 15.35 15.56 18.81
CA ALA A 225 15.66 16.95 19.16
C ALA A 225 14.59 17.92 18.66
N LEU A 226 14.06 17.71 17.44
CA LEU A 226 12.95 18.50 16.88
C LEU A 226 11.68 18.37 17.74
N ALA A 227 11.33 17.14 18.13
CA ALA A 227 10.18 16.89 19.00
C ALA A 227 10.27 17.65 20.34
N LYS A 228 11.47 17.64 20.96
CA LYS A 228 11.73 18.38 22.20
C LYS A 228 11.57 19.90 22.00
N ARG A 229 12.07 20.45 20.89
CA ARG A 229 11.89 21.88 20.55
C ARG A 229 10.41 22.25 20.38
N LEU A 230 9.64 21.35 19.75
CA LEU A 230 8.21 21.56 19.52
C LEU A 230 7.37 21.29 20.77
N GLY A 231 7.94 20.74 21.84
CA GLY A 231 7.22 20.38 23.07
C GLY A 231 6.20 19.28 22.88
N ILE A 232 6.43 18.33 21.97
CA ILE A 232 5.59 17.16 21.74
C ILE A 232 6.12 15.96 22.53
N GLN A 233 5.19 15.10 23.00
CA GLN A 233 5.52 13.91 23.74
C GLN A 233 6.08 12.81 22.83
N LEU A 234 7.09 12.12 23.35
CA LEU A 234 7.66 10.92 22.73
C LEU A 234 7.32 9.71 23.60
N ASN A 235 7.20 8.53 23.00
CA ASN A 235 7.10 7.28 23.72
C ASN A 235 8.48 6.89 24.31
N ARG A 236 8.55 5.80 25.08
CA ARG A 236 9.78 5.32 25.74
C ARG A 236 10.92 4.97 24.75
N TYR A 237 10.59 4.80 23.49
CA TYR A 237 11.53 4.47 22.41
C TYR A 237 11.96 5.68 21.57
N GLY A 238 11.44 6.89 21.89
CA GLY A 238 11.76 8.12 21.18
C GLY A 238 10.92 8.41 19.94
N PHE A 239 9.94 7.57 19.62
CA PHE A 239 8.94 7.86 18.57
C PHE A 239 7.88 8.83 19.07
N CYS A 240 7.24 9.55 18.15
CA CYS A 240 6.17 10.47 18.49
C CYS A 240 4.98 9.73 19.12
N HIS A 241 4.61 10.14 20.34
CA HIS A 241 3.47 9.57 21.03
C HIS A 241 2.16 10.06 20.41
N THR A 242 1.25 9.13 20.11
CA THR A 242 -0.11 9.40 19.65
C THR A 242 -1.10 8.56 20.48
N ASN A 243 -2.36 9.00 20.53
CA ASN A 243 -3.43 8.23 21.16
C ASN A 243 -4.01 7.21 20.15
N ALA A 244 -4.47 6.06 20.61
CA ALA A 244 -5.09 5.03 19.78
C ALA A 244 -6.29 5.55 18.95
N PHE A 245 -7.06 6.50 19.48
CA PHE A 245 -8.21 7.11 18.81
C PHE A 245 -7.87 8.41 18.06
N SER A 246 -6.60 8.84 18.09
CA SER A 246 -6.07 10.01 17.40
C SER A 246 -4.68 9.70 16.82
N PRO A 247 -4.57 8.74 15.89
CA PRO A 247 -3.29 8.14 15.49
C PRO A 247 -2.37 9.05 14.68
N VAL A 248 -2.84 10.21 14.22
CA VAL A 248 -2.06 11.19 13.44
C VAL A 248 -1.89 12.53 14.19
N GLU A 249 -2.44 12.67 15.39
CA GLU A 249 -2.36 13.88 16.21
C GLU A 249 -1.29 13.72 17.28
N THR A 250 -0.47 14.77 17.46
CA THR A 250 0.53 14.81 18.53
C THR A 250 -0.09 15.32 19.83
N SER A 251 0.67 15.31 20.91
CA SER A 251 0.26 15.91 22.19
C SER A 251 0.04 17.44 22.14
N ARG A 252 0.42 18.08 21.03
CA ARG A 252 0.28 19.53 20.82
C ARG A 252 -0.71 19.79 19.68
N PRO A 253 -1.86 20.46 19.94
CA PRO A 253 -2.85 20.76 18.91
C PRO A 253 -2.25 21.55 17.74
N GLY A 254 -2.69 21.23 16.51
CA GLY A 254 -2.20 21.84 15.27
C GLY A 254 -0.89 21.26 14.75
N ILE A 255 -0.26 20.35 15.48
CA ILE A 255 0.92 19.60 15.04
C ILE A 255 0.52 18.13 14.86
N TYR A 256 0.64 17.64 13.64
CA TYR A 256 0.31 16.28 13.23
C TYR A 256 1.58 15.48 12.94
N VAL A 257 1.46 14.16 12.94
CA VAL A 257 2.56 13.24 12.64
C VAL A 257 2.11 12.14 11.70
N CYS A 258 2.99 11.71 10.80
CA CYS A 258 2.77 10.56 9.94
C CYS A 258 4.08 9.81 9.64
N GLY A 259 3.94 8.57 9.16
CA GLY A 259 5.05 7.72 8.77
C GLY A 259 5.85 7.18 9.95
N ALA A 260 7.08 6.76 9.66
CA ALA A 260 7.89 5.98 10.59
C ALA A 260 8.31 6.72 11.87
N PHE A 261 8.20 8.04 11.92
CA PHE A 261 8.44 8.79 13.16
C PHE A 261 7.34 8.58 14.21
N GLN A 262 6.11 8.25 13.81
CA GLN A 262 5.05 7.85 14.73
C GLN A 262 5.28 6.43 15.27
N GLY A 263 5.83 5.55 14.45
CA GLY A 263 6.19 4.18 14.81
C GLY A 263 6.58 3.38 13.57
N PRO A 264 7.28 2.27 13.74
CA PRO A 264 7.67 1.41 12.63
C PRO A 264 6.46 0.93 11.82
N LYS A 265 6.48 1.15 10.52
CA LYS A 265 5.38 0.81 9.59
C LYS A 265 5.87 0.70 8.15
N ASP A 266 5.06 0.08 7.30
CA ASP A 266 5.34 -0.08 5.88
C ASP A 266 4.95 1.16 5.03
N ILE A 267 5.20 1.08 3.73
CA ILE A 267 4.90 2.17 2.79
C ILE A 267 3.38 2.40 2.65
N PRO A 268 2.51 1.38 2.46
CA PRO A 268 1.06 1.56 2.45
C PRO A 268 0.52 2.28 3.69
N GLU A 269 0.93 1.85 4.88
CA GLU A 269 0.52 2.48 6.14
C GLU A 269 1.04 3.93 6.25
N THR A 270 2.27 4.19 5.79
CA THR A 270 2.85 5.53 5.75
C THR A 270 2.05 6.47 4.85
N VAL A 271 1.66 6.03 3.65
CA VAL A 271 0.86 6.85 2.71
C VAL A 271 -0.56 7.09 3.24
N ILE A 272 -1.16 6.08 3.88
CA ILE A 272 -2.44 6.23 4.58
C ILE A 272 -2.33 7.29 5.68
N GLN A 273 -1.32 7.20 6.55
CA GLN A 273 -1.13 8.18 7.62
C GLN A 273 -0.82 9.59 7.08
N ALA A 274 -0.02 9.71 6.02
CA ALA A 274 0.28 11.00 5.40
C ALA A 274 -1.00 11.69 4.91
N SER A 275 -1.86 10.94 4.21
CA SER A 275 -3.17 11.42 3.77
C SER A 275 -4.10 11.73 4.95
N GLY A 276 -4.06 10.90 6.02
CA GLY A 276 -4.84 11.12 7.24
C GLY A 276 -4.43 12.38 8.01
N ALA A 277 -3.12 12.61 8.14
CA ALA A 277 -2.58 13.84 8.75
C ALA A 277 -2.94 15.08 7.92
N ALA A 278 -2.87 14.98 6.59
CA ALA A 278 -3.34 16.04 5.69
C ALA A 278 -4.83 16.31 5.86
N GLY A 279 -5.67 15.26 6.04
CA GLY A 279 -7.10 15.39 6.33
C GLY A 279 -7.38 16.12 7.64
N SER A 280 -6.64 15.79 8.71
CA SER A 280 -6.76 16.49 10.00
C SER A 280 -6.29 17.96 9.91
N ALA A 281 -5.18 18.21 9.22
CA ALA A 281 -4.70 19.59 8.98
C ALA A 281 -5.69 20.38 8.13
N SER A 282 -6.31 19.77 7.11
CA SER A 282 -7.31 20.41 6.24
C SER A 282 -8.59 20.77 7.00
N ALA A 283 -9.01 19.96 7.97
CA ALA A 283 -10.14 20.28 8.84
C ALA A 283 -9.83 21.52 9.69
N LEU A 284 -8.64 21.58 10.30
CA LEU A 284 -8.21 22.76 11.05
C LEU A 284 -8.13 24.02 10.20
N LEU A 285 -7.64 23.89 8.96
CA LEU A 285 -7.41 25.00 8.03
C LEU A 285 -8.65 25.34 7.18
N ALA A 286 -9.77 24.64 7.33
CA ALA A 286 -10.96 24.83 6.51
C ALA A 286 -11.45 26.29 6.44
N PRO A 287 -11.43 27.10 7.54
CA PRO A 287 -11.82 28.52 7.47
C PRO A 287 -10.92 29.38 6.55
N ALA A 288 -9.67 28.96 6.34
CA ALA A 288 -8.71 29.65 5.47
C ALA A 288 -8.61 29.03 4.06
N ARG A 289 -9.52 28.13 3.70
CA ARG A 289 -9.52 27.50 2.36
C ARG A 289 -9.53 28.55 1.25
N ASN A 290 -8.73 28.32 0.23
CA ASN A 290 -8.63 29.17 -0.97
C ASN A 290 -8.07 30.59 -0.75
N THR A 291 -7.60 30.95 0.46
CA THR A 291 -7.04 32.29 0.72
C THR A 291 -5.61 32.48 0.20
N LEU A 292 -4.86 31.39 0.04
CA LEU A 292 -3.44 31.38 -0.38
C LEU A 292 -3.21 30.50 -1.62
N ILE A 293 -4.21 30.38 -2.51
CA ILE A 293 -4.07 29.59 -3.74
C ILE A 293 -3.11 30.31 -4.69
N THR A 294 -2.05 29.61 -5.08
CA THR A 294 -1.24 29.98 -6.24
C THR A 294 -1.75 29.16 -7.43
N LYS A 295 -2.33 29.84 -8.42
CA LYS A 295 -2.71 29.19 -9.67
C LYS A 295 -1.46 29.03 -10.52
N LYS A 296 -1.17 27.80 -10.95
CA LYS A 296 -0.11 27.54 -11.91
C LYS A 296 -0.52 28.15 -13.26
N GLU A 297 0.28 29.07 -13.75
CA GLU A 297 0.09 29.65 -15.08
C GLU A 297 0.79 28.76 -16.12
N TYR A 298 0.13 28.58 -17.25
CA TYR A 298 0.67 27.85 -18.38
C TYR A 298 0.85 28.79 -19.54
N PRO A 299 1.86 28.59 -20.41
CA PRO A 299 1.95 29.26 -21.70
C PRO A 299 0.65 29.05 -22.50
N ALA A 300 0.31 30.00 -23.38
CA ALA A 300 -0.81 29.81 -24.28
C ALA A 300 -0.60 28.55 -25.13
N GLU A 301 -1.61 27.70 -25.23
CA GLU A 301 -1.55 26.49 -26.03
C GLU A 301 -1.35 26.85 -27.52
N LYS A 302 -0.31 26.28 -28.13
CA LYS A 302 -0.02 26.46 -29.55
C LYS A 302 -1.02 25.67 -30.37
N ASP A 303 -1.62 26.32 -31.37
CA ASP A 303 -2.45 25.62 -32.37
C ASP A 303 -1.54 24.99 -33.43
N VAL A 304 -1.46 23.68 -33.43
CA VAL A 304 -0.64 22.88 -34.33
C VAL A 304 -1.49 22.04 -35.29
N THR A 305 -2.77 22.31 -35.39
CA THR A 305 -3.76 21.47 -36.10
C THR A 305 -3.45 21.34 -37.60
N GLU A 306 -2.92 22.39 -38.22
CA GLU A 306 -2.57 22.42 -39.65
C GLU A 306 -1.07 22.19 -39.92
N GLU A 307 -0.27 21.95 -38.84
CA GLU A 307 1.16 21.75 -39.01
C GLU A 307 1.51 20.30 -39.37
N GLU A 308 2.56 20.09 -40.14
CA GLU A 308 3.11 18.75 -40.28
C GLU A 308 3.66 18.23 -38.95
N PRO A 309 3.45 16.94 -38.62
CA PRO A 309 3.99 16.37 -37.41
C PRO A 309 5.50 16.47 -37.31
N ARG A 310 6.00 17.02 -36.21
CA ARG A 310 7.42 17.13 -35.84
C ARG A 310 7.60 16.42 -34.52
N VAL A 311 8.00 15.14 -34.58
CA VAL A 311 8.02 14.23 -33.44
C VAL A 311 9.38 14.28 -32.76
N GLY A 312 9.37 14.48 -31.42
CA GLY A 312 10.51 14.25 -30.54
C GLY A 312 10.37 12.90 -29.83
N VAL A 313 11.42 12.08 -29.84
CA VAL A 313 11.42 10.77 -29.18
C VAL A 313 12.42 10.74 -28.02
N PHE A 314 11.94 10.42 -26.81
CA PHE A 314 12.76 10.35 -25.61
C PHE A 314 12.74 8.92 -25.05
N ILE A 315 13.91 8.28 -24.99
CA ILE A 315 14.04 6.87 -24.67
C ILE A 315 14.70 6.70 -23.30
N CYS A 316 14.03 6.00 -22.41
CA CYS A 316 14.43 5.83 -21.01
C CYS A 316 15.29 4.59 -20.84
N HIS A 317 16.41 4.70 -20.12
CA HIS A 317 17.14 3.53 -19.62
C HIS A 317 16.43 2.88 -18.42
N CYS A 318 15.71 3.66 -17.62
CA CYS A 318 15.14 3.21 -16.33
C CYS A 318 16.17 2.40 -15.50
N GLY A 319 17.43 2.87 -15.47
CA GLY A 319 18.56 2.11 -14.95
C GLY A 319 18.70 0.75 -15.65
N MET A 320 18.82 -0.32 -14.87
CA MET A 320 18.91 -1.69 -15.39
C MET A 320 17.58 -2.27 -15.86
N ASN A 321 16.45 -1.70 -15.44
CA ASN A 321 15.13 -2.24 -15.81
C ASN A 321 14.85 -2.25 -17.31
N ILE A 322 15.40 -1.29 -18.03
CA ILE A 322 15.36 -1.24 -19.51
C ILE A 322 16.77 -1.38 -20.06
N GLY A 323 17.70 -0.52 -19.64
CA GLY A 323 19.04 -0.46 -20.18
C GLY A 323 19.92 -1.67 -19.88
N GLY A 324 19.52 -2.57 -18.96
CA GLY A 324 20.17 -3.85 -18.74
C GLY A 324 19.85 -4.92 -19.80
N TYR A 325 18.74 -4.73 -20.52
CA TYR A 325 18.20 -5.73 -21.46
C TYR A 325 18.00 -5.20 -22.88
N VAL A 326 17.84 -3.89 -23.01
CA VAL A 326 17.61 -3.19 -24.28
C VAL A 326 18.82 -2.32 -24.58
N ASP A 327 19.38 -2.41 -25.79
CA ASP A 327 20.37 -1.47 -26.30
C ASP A 327 19.69 -0.13 -26.63
N VAL A 328 19.52 0.70 -25.59
CA VAL A 328 18.83 1.99 -25.68
C VAL A 328 19.50 2.95 -26.66
N PRO A 329 20.83 3.07 -26.74
CA PRO A 329 21.50 3.83 -27.79
C PRO A 329 21.09 3.38 -29.21
N GLN A 330 21.06 2.07 -29.46
CA GLN A 330 20.66 1.52 -30.76
C GLN A 330 19.20 1.86 -31.11
N VAL A 331 18.28 1.78 -30.13
CA VAL A 331 16.87 2.18 -30.30
C VAL A 331 16.77 3.68 -30.58
N THR A 332 17.63 4.51 -29.98
CA THR A 332 17.66 5.96 -30.20
C THR A 332 18.09 6.29 -31.66
N GLU A 333 19.14 5.66 -32.14
CA GLU A 333 19.57 5.86 -33.54
C GLU A 333 18.52 5.37 -34.53
N TYR A 334 17.86 4.25 -34.25
CA TYR A 334 16.73 3.76 -35.02
C TYR A 334 15.57 4.79 -35.04
N ALA A 335 15.21 5.35 -33.89
CA ALA A 335 14.13 6.33 -33.78
C ALA A 335 14.36 7.55 -34.66
N LYS A 336 15.60 8.00 -34.84
CA LYS A 336 15.97 9.12 -35.76
C LYS A 336 15.65 8.84 -37.22
N THR A 337 15.53 7.57 -37.60
CA THR A 337 15.24 7.17 -38.99
C THR A 337 13.75 7.13 -39.32
N LEU A 338 12.90 7.23 -38.28
CA LEU A 338 11.45 7.12 -38.43
C LEU A 338 10.83 8.38 -39.04
N PRO A 339 9.76 8.24 -39.82
CA PRO A 339 9.11 9.38 -40.47
C PRO A 339 8.65 10.45 -39.46
N ASN A 340 8.90 11.74 -39.81
CA ASN A 340 8.58 12.92 -39.00
C ASN A 340 9.29 13.00 -37.63
N VAL A 341 10.21 12.11 -37.31
CA VAL A 341 11.08 12.27 -36.16
C VAL A 341 12.17 13.28 -36.48
N VAL A 342 12.15 14.41 -35.80
CA VAL A 342 13.13 15.50 -35.98
C VAL A 342 14.14 15.55 -34.83
N TYR A 343 13.86 14.88 -33.73
CA TYR A 343 14.76 14.79 -32.59
C TYR A 343 14.58 13.46 -31.87
N ALA A 344 15.68 12.82 -31.46
CA ALA A 344 15.64 11.68 -30.55
C ALA A 344 16.85 11.67 -29.64
N GLU A 345 16.61 11.42 -28.34
CA GLU A 345 17.65 11.25 -27.32
C GLU A 345 17.30 10.16 -26.31
N ASN A 346 18.31 9.66 -25.62
CA ASN A 346 18.11 8.75 -24.51
C ASN A 346 18.49 9.40 -23.17
N ASN A 347 17.79 9.01 -22.13
CA ASN A 347 17.92 9.56 -20.79
C ASN A 347 17.99 8.43 -19.77
N LEU A 348 18.78 8.59 -18.72
CA LEU A 348 18.87 7.58 -17.66
C LEU A 348 17.51 7.36 -16.97
N TYR A 349 16.82 8.46 -16.65
CA TYR A 349 15.46 8.47 -16.10
C TYR A 349 14.65 9.59 -16.75
N THR A 350 13.85 9.26 -17.76
CA THR A 350 13.04 10.26 -18.49
C THR A 350 12.01 10.94 -17.57
N CYS A 351 11.60 10.31 -16.50
CA CYS A 351 10.68 10.86 -15.49
C CYS A 351 11.36 11.80 -14.47
N SER A 352 12.68 11.99 -14.51
CA SER A 352 13.38 12.95 -13.64
C SER A 352 13.11 14.39 -14.06
N GLN A 353 13.19 15.32 -13.10
CA GLN A 353 12.89 16.74 -13.34
C GLN A 353 13.83 17.37 -14.38
N ASP A 354 15.11 17.06 -14.33
CA ASP A 354 16.11 17.54 -15.29
C ASP A 354 15.77 17.11 -16.73
N THR A 355 15.30 15.86 -16.89
CA THR A 355 14.88 15.38 -18.22
C THR A 355 13.58 16.04 -18.67
N GLN A 356 12.65 16.35 -17.77
CA GLN A 356 11.44 17.09 -18.14
C GLN A 356 11.78 18.52 -18.62
N GLU A 357 12.70 19.21 -17.93
CA GLU A 357 13.23 20.49 -18.42
C GLU A 357 13.90 20.34 -19.79
N ARG A 358 14.63 19.23 -20.00
CA ARG A 358 15.24 18.92 -21.30
C ARG A 358 14.18 18.68 -22.39
N ILE A 359 13.08 17.97 -22.06
CA ILE A 359 11.97 17.77 -23.01
C ILE A 359 11.36 19.12 -23.40
N LYS A 360 11.12 20.02 -22.44
CA LYS A 360 10.60 21.37 -22.71
C LYS A 360 11.54 22.18 -23.61
N ALA A 361 12.83 22.16 -23.28
CA ALA A 361 13.84 22.82 -24.09
C ALA A 361 13.90 22.25 -25.53
N ALA A 362 13.86 20.93 -25.68
CA ALA A 362 13.86 20.29 -27.01
C ALA A 362 12.60 20.64 -27.84
N ILE A 363 11.44 20.75 -27.18
CA ILE A 363 10.19 21.20 -27.82
C ILE A 363 10.39 22.59 -28.44
N GLU A 364 11.04 23.50 -27.73
CA GLU A 364 11.30 24.86 -28.23
C GLU A 364 12.43 24.89 -29.27
N GLU A 365 13.59 24.27 -28.96
CA GLU A 365 14.78 24.27 -29.84
C GLU A 365 14.54 23.63 -31.19
N HIS A 366 13.76 22.55 -31.23
CA HIS A 366 13.53 21.79 -32.46
C HIS A 366 12.13 22.00 -33.04
N GLY A 367 11.31 22.87 -32.43
CA GLY A 367 9.96 23.14 -32.88
C GLY A 367 9.10 21.87 -32.89
N LEU A 368 9.20 21.04 -31.83
CA LEU A 368 8.42 19.83 -31.76
C LEU A 368 6.95 20.16 -31.49
N ASN A 369 6.04 19.45 -32.14
CA ASN A 369 4.61 19.56 -31.92
C ASN A 369 3.99 18.24 -31.46
N HIS A 370 4.75 17.13 -31.52
CA HIS A 370 4.38 15.82 -30.97
C HIS A 370 5.55 15.22 -30.19
N VAL A 371 5.26 14.50 -29.11
CA VAL A 371 6.28 13.87 -28.27
C VAL A 371 5.94 12.40 -28.02
N VAL A 372 6.97 11.55 -28.17
CA VAL A 372 6.92 10.13 -27.80
C VAL A 372 7.92 9.89 -26.67
N VAL A 373 7.47 9.26 -25.60
CA VAL A 373 8.35 8.79 -24.53
C VAL A 373 8.33 7.27 -24.48
N ALA A 374 9.45 6.66 -24.82
CA ALA A 374 9.65 5.21 -24.69
C ALA A 374 10.24 4.88 -23.32
N SER A 375 9.42 4.37 -22.42
CA SER A 375 9.82 4.14 -21.02
C SER A 375 8.99 3.04 -20.33
N CYS A 376 8.64 3.23 -19.07
CA CYS A 376 7.79 2.34 -18.28
C CYS A 376 6.30 2.44 -18.66
N THR A 377 5.44 1.84 -17.86
CA THR A 377 3.98 1.83 -18.10
C THR A 377 3.38 3.25 -18.06
N PRO A 378 2.48 3.59 -18.99
CA PRO A 378 1.71 4.85 -18.97
C PRO A 378 0.95 5.07 -17.66
N ARG A 379 0.48 3.99 -17.01
CA ARG A 379 -0.26 4.06 -15.73
C ARG A 379 0.43 4.84 -14.63
N THR A 380 1.77 4.91 -14.67
CA THR A 380 2.56 5.56 -13.62
C THR A 380 2.88 7.01 -13.96
N HIS A 381 3.36 7.29 -15.18
CA HIS A 381 3.99 8.58 -15.49
C HIS A 381 3.35 9.34 -16.67
N GLU A 382 2.31 8.82 -17.30
CA GLU A 382 1.62 9.56 -18.38
C GLU A 382 1.14 10.94 -17.93
N PRO A 383 0.52 11.11 -16.74
CA PRO A 383 0.10 12.44 -16.26
C PRO A 383 1.27 13.42 -16.09
N LEU A 384 2.45 12.92 -15.70
CA LEU A 384 3.66 13.72 -15.54
C LEU A 384 4.12 14.30 -16.88
N PHE A 385 4.21 13.47 -17.91
CA PHE A 385 4.62 13.91 -19.23
C PHE A 385 3.55 14.79 -19.91
N GLN A 386 2.28 14.49 -19.69
CA GLN A 386 1.19 15.37 -20.14
C GLN A 386 1.28 16.77 -19.52
N GLU A 387 1.69 16.85 -18.26
CA GLU A 387 1.94 18.13 -17.59
C GLU A 387 3.15 18.85 -18.19
N THR A 388 4.23 18.13 -18.49
CA THR A 388 5.41 18.66 -19.18
C THR A 388 5.05 19.25 -20.54
N MET A 389 4.14 18.60 -21.31
CA MET A 389 3.61 19.14 -22.56
C MET A 389 2.89 20.48 -22.36
N ARG A 390 2.02 20.57 -21.35
CA ARG A 390 1.30 21.81 -21.01
C ARG A 390 2.24 22.94 -20.61
N GLU A 391 3.26 22.63 -19.84
CA GLU A 391 4.29 23.59 -19.44
C GLU A 391 5.11 24.10 -20.63
N ALA A 392 5.25 23.31 -21.69
CA ALA A 392 5.85 23.72 -22.95
C ALA A 392 4.88 24.42 -23.91
N GLY A 393 3.61 24.63 -23.51
CA GLY A 393 2.58 25.26 -24.34
C GLY A 393 2.04 24.34 -25.46
N LEU A 394 2.12 23.03 -25.28
CA LEU A 394 1.52 22.05 -26.18
C LEU A 394 0.28 21.41 -25.56
N ASN A 395 -0.66 20.96 -26.42
CA ASN A 395 -1.78 20.18 -25.96
C ASN A 395 -1.31 18.84 -25.36
N LYS A 396 -1.79 18.50 -24.16
CA LYS A 396 -1.36 17.30 -23.42
C LYS A 396 -1.61 15.98 -24.15
N TYR A 397 -2.52 15.97 -25.13
CA TYR A 397 -2.85 14.76 -25.91
C TYR A 397 -2.00 14.56 -27.15
N LEU A 398 -1.14 15.52 -27.51
CA LEU A 398 -0.13 15.36 -28.56
C LEU A 398 1.11 14.57 -28.08
N PHE A 399 0.88 13.74 -27.10
CA PHE A 399 1.85 12.89 -26.40
C PHE A 399 1.50 11.42 -26.56
N GLU A 400 2.48 10.56 -26.75
CA GLU A 400 2.33 9.11 -26.77
C GLU A 400 3.40 8.43 -25.95
N MET A 401 3.07 7.29 -25.35
CA MET A 401 3.99 6.55 -24.50
C MET A 401 4.16 5.12 -25.00
N ALA A 402 5.40 4.72 -25.32
CA ALA A 402 5.76 3.35 -25.66
C ALA A 402 6.26 2.63 -24.42
N ASN A 403 5.57 1.54 -23.99
CA ASN A 403 5.98 0.76 -22.85
C ASN A 403 7.06 -0.26 -23.24
N ILE A 404 8.32 0.14 -23.14
CA ILE A 404 9.49 -0.71 -23.42
C ILE A 404 10.04 -1.39 -22.17
N ARG A 405 9.35 -1.32 -21.03
CA ARG A 405 9.69 -2.01 -19.80
C ARG A 405 8.80 -3.25 -19.59
N ASP A 406 7.59 -3.07 -19.11
CA ASP A 406 6.70 -4.17 -18.74
C ASP A 406 6.30 -5.04 -19.93
N GLN A 407 6.21 -4.46 -21.11
CA GLN A 407 5.84 -5.14 -22.36
C GLN A 407 7.06 -5.57 -23.21
N CYS A 408 8.27 -5.25 -22.80
CA CYS A 408 9.47 -5.49 -23.60
C CYS A 408 10.64 -6.02 -22.74
N SER A 409 11.39 -5.18 -22.04
CA SER A 409 12.59 -5.61 -21.31
C SER A 409 12.30 -6.68 -20.25
N TRP A 410 11.21 -6.60 -19.53
CA TRP A 410 10.82 -7.62 -18.53
C TRP A 410 10.32 -8.93 -19.16
N VAL A 411 9.75 -8.87 -20.37
CA VAL A 411 9.32 -10.07 -21.09
C VAL A 411 10.51 -10.83 -21.69
N HIS A 412 11.55 -10.11 -22.08
CA HIS A 412 12.73 -10.64 -22.78
C HIS A 412 14.01 -10.49 -21.95
N MET A 413 13.96 -10.62 -20.62
CA MET A 413 15.12 -10.46 -19.73
C MET A 413 16.29 -11.37 -20.09
N HIS A 414 16.02 -12.55 -20.67
CA HIS A 414 17.02 -13.53 -21.08
C HIS A 414 17.33 -13.51 -22.58
N GLU A 415 16.76 -12.55 -23.34
CA GLU A 415 16.89 -12.43 -24.79
C GLU A 415 17.14 -10.98 -25.22
N PRO A 416 18.28 -10.34 -24.84
CA PRO A 416 18.52 -8.90 -25.05
C PRO A 416 18.38 -8.42 -26.49
N GLU A 417 18.78 -9.25 -27.46
CA GLU A 417 18.64 -8.92 -28.89
C GLU A 417 17.16 -8.79 -29.27
N LYS A 418 16.33 -9.74 -28.84
CA LYS A 418 14.86 -9.68 -29.05
C LYS A 418 14.22 -8.53 -28.30
N ALA A 419 14.70 -8.23 -27.09
CA ALA A 419 14.25 -7.07 -26.34
C ALA A 419 14.52 -5.78 -27.12
N THR A 420 15.70 -5.64 -27.70
CA THR A 420 16.08 -4.46 -28.47
C THR A 420 15.25 -4.33 -29.75
N GLU A 421 15.04 -5.41 -30.50
CA GLU A 421 14.20 -5.39 -31.71
C GLU A 421 12.74 -5.06 -31.36
N LYS A 422 12.18 -5.69 -30.32
CA LYS A 422 10.83 -5.37 -29.87
C LYS A 422 10.69 -3.92 -29.37
N ALA A 423 11.72 -3.35 -28.76
CA ALA A 423 11.72 -1.94 -28.36
C ALA A 423 11.65 -1.02 -29.58
N LYS A 424 12.36 -1.35 -30.67
CA LYS A 424 12.27 -0.61 -31.94
C LYS A 424 10.87 -0.67 -32.54
N ASP A 425 10.23 -1.87 -32.54
CA ASP A 425 8.86 -2.03 -33.01
C ASP A 425 7.89 -1.18 -32.22
N LEU A 426 7.96 -1.24 -30.87
CA LEU A 426 7.09 -0.45 -29.99
C LEU A 426 7.29 1.07 -30.18
N VAL A 427 8.53 1.52 -30.39
CA VAL A 427 8.82 2.93 -30.69
C VAL A 427 8.29 3.32 -32.06
N SER A 428 8.48 2.49 -33.10
CA SER A 428 7.92 2.71 -34.43
C SER A 428 6.39 2.82 -34.38
N MET A 429 5.72 1.90 -33.69
CA MET A 429 4.26 1.93 -33.50
C MET A 429 3.80 3.21 -32.79
N ALA A 430 4.51 3.63 -31.75
CA ALA A 430 4.18 4.84 -31.01
C ALA A 430 4.38 6.11 -31.86
N VAL A 431 5.44 6.18 -32.64
CA VAL A 431 5.68 7.28 -33.59
C VAL A 431 4.59 7.32 -34.66
N ALA A 432 4.24 6.18 -35.26
CA ALA A 432 3.19 6.09 -36.27
C ALA A 432 1.83 6.58 -35.74
N LYS A 433 1.50 6.27 -34.48
CA LYS A 433 0.31 6.78 -33.80
C LYS A 433 0.43 8.27 -33.48
N ALA A 434 1.55 8.71 -32.94
CA ALA A 434 1.77 10.10 -32.53
C ALA A 434 1.59 11.07 -33.71
N ARG A 435 2.06 10.71 -34.89
CA ARG A 435 1.89 11.50 -36.15
C ARG A 435 0.42 11.74 -36.51
N LEU A 436 -0.51 10.96 -36.01
CA LEU A 436 -1.95 11.04 -36.29
C LEU A 436 -2.74 11.56 -35.10
N LYS A 437 -2.08 12.01 -34.04
CA LYS A 437 -2.78 12.59 -32.88
C LYS A 437 -3.22 14.03 -33.20
N GLU A 438 -4.36 14.35 -32.62
CA GLU A 438 -4.98 15.66 -32.73
C GLU A 438 -5.13 16.28 -31.34
N PRO A 439 -5.13 17.63 -31.21
CA PRO A 439 -5.40 18.27 -29.93
C PRO A 439 -6.81 17.93 -29.45
N LEU A 440 -6.93 17.44 -28.22
CA LEU A 440 -8.23 17.15 -27.59
C LEU A 440 -8.52 18.18 -26.51
N LYS A 441 -9.78 18.53 -26.36
CA LYS A 441 -10.25 19.44 -25.30
C LYS A 441 -11.02 18.66 -24.24
N PRO A 442 -10.49 18.58 -23.00
CA PRO A 442 -11.24 17.97 -21.90
C PRO A 442 -12.48 18.78 -21.55
N LEU A 443 -13.55 18.09 -21.17
CA LEU A 443 -14.82 18.74 -20.80
C LEU A 443 -14.82 19.13 -19.31
N PRO A 444 -15.10 20.38 -18.93
CA PRO A 444 -15.30 20.75 -17.54
C PRO A 444 -16.62 20.21 -17.02
N ILE A 445 -16.56 19.47 -15.91
CA ILE A 445 -17.71 18.90 -15.23
C ILE A 445 -17.88 19.62 -13.90
N PRO A 446 -19.06 20.20 -13.59
CA PRO A 446 -19.34 20.79 -12.30
C PRO A 446 -19.31 19.73 -11.19
N VAL A 447 -18.96 20.11 -9.97
CA VAL A 447 -18.86 19.19 -8.82
C VAL A 447 -19.97 19.49 -7.82
N ASN A 448 -20.71 18.44 -7.45
CA ASN A 448 -21.60 18.49 -6.29
C ASN A 448 -20.73 18.39 -5.01
N HIS A 449 -20.78 19.40 -4.14
CA HIS A 449 -19.96 19.51 -2.94
C HIS A 449 -20.48 18.68 -1.75
N SER A 450 -21.26 17.61 -1.98
CA SER A 450 -21.68 16.69 -0.94
C SER A 450 -21.03 15.32 -1.08
N ALA A 451 -20.85 14.63 0.02
CA ALA A 451 -20.30 13.27 0.07
C ALA A 451 -21.36 12.26 0.52
N LEU A 452 -21.29 11.06 -0.04
CA LEU A 452 -21.99 9.89 0.48
C LEU A 452 -20.99 8.99 1.20
N VAL A 453 -21.32 8.57 2.43
CA VAL A 453 -20.52 7.61 3.21
C VAL A 453 -21.39 6.40 3.51
N ILE A 454 -20.91 5.22 3.16
CA ILE A 454 -21.64 3.94 3.27
C ILE A 454 -21.07 3.14 4.44
N GLY A 455 -21.85 3.01 5.51
CA GLY A 455 -21.51 2.31 6.75
C GLY A 455 -21.32 3.26 7.93
N GLY A 456 -22.13 3.08 8.96
CA GLY A 456 -22.11 3.87 10.21
C GLY A 456 -21.16 3.33 11.28
N GLY A 457 -20.17 2.49 10.93
CA GLY A 457 -19.09 2.06 11.81
C GLY A 457 -18.10 3.20 12.10
N VAL A 458 -17.06 2.92 12.91
CA VAL A 458 -16.06 3.94 13.29
C VAL A 458 -15.42 4.59 12.06
N ALA A 459 -15.04 3.81 11.02
CA ALA A 459 -14.44 4.36 9.81
C ALA A 459 -15.36 5.34 9.08
N GLY A 460 -16.63 4.97 8.88
CA GLY A 460 -17.60 5.84 8.23
C GLY A 460 -17.93 7.10 9.05
N MET A 461 -18.02 6.98 10.36
CA MET A 461 -18.25 8.13 11.25
C MET A 461 -17.06 9.10 11.26
N VAL A 462 -15.82 8.58 11.33
CA VAL A 462 -14.60 9.41 11.32
C VAL A 462 -14.43 10.12 9.99
N SER A 463 -14.64 9.44 8.86
CA SER A 463 -14.56 10.07 7.53
C SER A 463 -15.66 11.11 7.34
N SER A 464 -16.88 10.83 7.81
CA SER A 464 -18.01 11.79 7.79
C SER A 464 -17.72 13.04 8.59
N LEU A 465 -17.20 12.87 9.80
CA LEU A 465 -16.87 14.01 10.68
C LEU A 465 -15.75 14.86 10.08
N ASN A 466 -14.67 14.21 9.57
CA ASN A 466 -13.56 14.94 8.96
C ASN A 466 -13.99 15.75 7.72
N LEU A 467 -14.86 15.22 6.87
CA LEU A 467 -15.43 15.95 5.73
C LEU A 467 -16.34 17.11 6.20
N ALA A 468 -17.16 16.87 7.19
CA ALA A 468 -18.11 17.86 7.72
C ALA A 468 -17.40 19.02 8.43
N GLU A 469 -16.32 18.73 9.17
CA GLU A 469 -15.43 19.76 9.76
C GLU A 469 -14.72 20.59 8.69
N GLN A 470 -14.49 20.03 7.51
CA GLN A 470 -14.01 20.77 6.35
C GLN A 470 -15.11 21.59 5.65
N GLY A 471 -16.36 21.54 6.12
CA GLY A 471 -17.48 22.32 5.61
C GLY A 471 -18.31 21.63 4.52
N PHE A 472 -18.04 20.39 4.18
CA PHE A 472 -18.81 19.62 3.18
C PHE A 472 -20.06 19.00 3.80
N LYS A 473 -21.14 18.90 3.01
CA LYS A 473 -22.33 18.14 3.40
C LYS A 473 -22.06 16.64 3.26
N VAL A 474 -22.50 15.86 4.24
CA VAL A 474 -22.28 14.41 4.26
C VAL A 474 -23.60 13.68 4.50
N HIS A 475 -23.87 12.69 3.66
CA HIS A 475 -24.95 11.72 3.81
C HIS A 475 -24.32 10.41 4.31
N LEU A 476 -24.58 10.06 5.59
CA LEU A 476 -24.10 8.84 6.21
C LEU A 476 -25.21 7.79 6.23
N ILE A 477 -25.00 6.69 5.50
CA ILE A 477 -25.96 5.58 5.42
C ILE A 477 -25.53 4.44 6.33
N GLU A 478 -26.46 3.94 7.16
CA GLU A 478 -26.28 2.77 8.00
C GLU A 478 -27.46 1.80 7.83
N ARG A 479 -27.14 0.52 7.57
CA ARG A 479 -28.18 -0.52 7.36
C ARG A 479 -28.93 -0.90 8.64
N THR A 480 -28.27 -0.76 9.78
CA THR A 480 -28.85 -1.08 11.10
C THR A 480 -29.51 0.13 11.76
N GLY A 481 -30.20 -0.10 12.88
CA GLY A 481 -30.82 0.96 13.67
C GLY A 481 -29.84 1.81 14.49
N ASP A 482 -28.58 1.43 14.55
CA ASP A 482 -27.58 2.02 15.44
C ASP A 482 -26.25 2.26 14.73
N LEU A 483 -25.61 3.40 15.04
CA LEU A 483 -24.24 3.67 14.67
C LEU A 483 -23.24 2.92 15.55
N GLY A 484 -22.03 2.67 15.04
CA GLY A 484 -20.92 2.10 15.78
C GLY A 484 -20.36 0.80 15.21
N GLY A 485 -21.16 0.03 14.48
CA GLY A 485 -20.75 -1.25 13.88
C GLY A 485 -20.15 -2.20 14.92
N ILE A 486 -19.09 -2.91 14.54
CA ILE A 486 -18.45 -3.92 15.41
C ILE A 486 -17.82 -3.31 16.68
N ALA A 487 -17.48 -2.02 16.68
CA ALA A 487 -16.92 -1.36 17.86
C ALA A 487 -17.89 -1.29 19.06
N ARG A 488 -19.19 -1.50 18.84
CA ARG A 488 -20.18 -1.64 19.94
C ARG A 488 -19.92 -2.87 20.82
N ARG A 489 -19.26 -3.88 20.27
CA ARG A 489 -18.89 -5.11 20.96
C ARG A 489 -17.48 -5.07 21.55
N MET A 490 -16.66 -4.08 21.18
CA MET A 490 -15.29 -3.90 21.68
C MET A 490 -15.31 -3.04 22.95
N HIS A 491 -14.62 -3.47 23.97
CA HIS A 491 -14.56 -2.78 25.27
C HIS A 491 -13.19 -2.16 25.54
N TYR A 492 -12.13 -2.77 25.00
CA TYR A 492 -10.74 -2.33 25.18
C TYR A 492 -9.88 -2.71 23.97
N THR A 493 -8.71 -2.12 23.90
CA THR A 493 -7.61 -2.46 22.99
C THR A 493 -6.33 -2.64 23.80
N LEU A 494 -5.25 -3.08 23.18
CA LEU A 494 -3.93 -3.14 23.85
C LEU A 494 -3.43 -1.76 24.34
N GLY A 495 -3.91 -0.68 23.78
CA GLY A 495 -3.47 0.67 24.15
C GLY A 495 -4.48 1.51 24.90
N SER A 496 -5.73 1.03 25.10
CA SER A 496 -6.79 1.83 25.72
C SER A 496 -7.99 1.02 26.18
N ASP A 497 -8.50 1.37 27.35
CA ASP A 497 -9.78 0.84 27.91
C ASP A 497 -11.00 1.72 27.52
N GLY A 498 -10.77 2.79 26.74
CA GLY A 498 -11.76 3.83 26.48
C GLY A 498 -12.58 3.66 25.20
N VAL A 499 -12.68 2.45 24.61
CA VAL A 499 -13.38 2.23 23.32
C VAL A 499 -14.83 2.69 23.38
N GLN A 500 -15.59 2.32 24.41
CA GLN A 500 -17.01 2.68 24.52
C GLN A 500 -17.21 4.18 24.78
N THR A 501 -16.31 4.82 25.55
CA THR A 501 -16.33 6.27 25.77
C THR A 501 -16.04 7.02 24.47
N PHE A 502 -15.02 6.61 23.74
CA PHE A 502 -14.70 7.14 22.43
C PHE A 502 -15.86 6.98 21.43
N LEU A 503 -16.45 5.79 21.39
CA LEU A 503 -17.56 5.50 20.50
C LEU A 503 -18.79 6.38 20.80
N ALA A 504 -19.15 6.53 22.07
CA ALA A 504 -20.27 7.38 22.50
C ALA A 504 -20.04 8.86 22.11
N ASP A 505 -18.83 9.38 22.33
CA ASP A 505 -18.45 10.75 21.94
C ASP A 505 -18.50 10.94 20.40
N LEU A 506 -17.96 9.96 19.65
CA LEU A 506 -17.98 10.00 18.18
C LEU A 506 -19.42 9.97 17.65
N ILE A 507 -20.29 9.10 18.16
CA ILE A 507 -21.69 9.01 17.77
C ILE A 507 -22.40 10.34 18.06
N LYS A 508 -22.15 10.94 19.22
CA LYS A 508 -22.71 12.23 19.61
C LYS A 508 -22.29 13.32 18.62
N LYS A 509 -20.99 13.47 18.36
CA LYS A 509 -20.46 14.45 17.42
C LYS A 509 -21.05 14.30 16.02
N VAL A 510 -21.17 13.08 15.50
CA VAL A 510 -21.76 12.81 14.19
C VAL A 510 -23.24 13.16 14.13
N LYS A 511 -24.02 12.82 15.16
CA LYS A 511 -25.46 13.12 15.21
C LYS A 511 -25.78 14.61 15.38
N GLU A 512 -24.93 15.33 16.11
CA GLU A 512 -25.13 16.77 16.39
C GLU A 512 -24.51 17.69 15.32
N HIS A 513 -23.68 17.17 14.40
CA HIS A 513 -23.00 17.99 13.41
C HIS A 513 -23.97 18.48 12.31
N PRO A 514 -24.08 19.80 12.06
CA PRO A 514 -25.08 20.36 11.14
C PRO A 514 -24.90 19.93 9.68
N ASN A 515 -23.69 19.57 9.28
CA ASN A 515 -23.38 19.13 7.91
C ASN A 515 -23.51 17.60 7.71
N ILE A 516 -23.88 16.83 8.73
CA ILE A 516 -24.04 15.38 8.60
C ILE A 516 -25.51 14.99 8.70
N LYS A 517 -26.04 14.35 7.67
CA LYS A 517 -27.36 13.73 7.70
C LYS A 517 -27.23 12.23 7.78
N VAL A 518 -27.67 11.65 8.89
CA VAL A 518 -27.61 10.22 9.17
C VAL A 518 -28.89 9.54 8.70
N TYR A 519 -28.76 8.42 8.00
CA TYR A 519 -29.84 7.57 7.51
C TYR A 519 -29.68 6.17 8.12
N LEU A 520 -30.44 5.86 9.15
CA LEU A 520 -30.47 4.55 9.81
C LEU A 520 -31.51 3.63 9.15
N ASN A 521 -31.35 2.32 9.32
CA ASN A 521 -32.20 1.29 8.71
C ASN A 521 -32.37 1.51 7.20
N THR A 522 -31.27 1.80 6.49
CA THR A 522 -31.29 2.25 5.11
C THR A 522 -30.36 1.40 4.24
N TRP A 523 -30.86 0.91 3.14
CA TRP A 523 -30.14 0.12 2.14
C TRP A 523 -29.93 0.90 0.86
N ILE A 524 -28.85 0.61 0.15
CA ILE A 524 -28.61 1.10 -1.21
C ILE A 524 -29.29 0.15 -2.17
N VAL A 525 -30.08 0.70 -3.07
CA VAL A 525 -30.83 -0.05 -4.10
C VAL A 525 -30.10 0.03 -5.43
N TYR A 526 -29.55 1.21 -5.75
CA TYR A 526 -28.83 1.42 -7.01
C TYR A 526 -27.96 2.68 -6.93
N ALA A 527 -26.90 2.72 -7.73
CA ALA A 527 -26.07 3.91 -7.88
C ALA A 527 -25.66 4.12 -9.34
N TYR A 528 -25.64 5.38 -9.79
CA TYR A 528 -25.24 5.76 -11.13
C TYR A 528 -24.64 7.17 -11.14
N GLY A 529 -24.14 7.61 -12.30
CA GLY A 529 -23.48 8.89 -12.46
C GLY A 529 -21.96 8.74 -12.63
N HIS A 530 -21.24 9.81 -12.37
CA HIS A 530 -19.79 9.92 -12.57
C HIS A 530 -19.17 10.77 -11.47
N VAL A 531 -17.84 10.80 -11.42
CA VAL A 531 -17.09 11.65 -10.49
C VAL A 531 -17.60 13.09 -10.52
N GLY A 532 -17.86 13.65 -9.35
CA GLY A 532 -18.45 14.96 -9.16
C GLY A 532 -19.98 14.99 -9.20
N ASN A 533 -20.66 13.95 -9.78
CA ASN A 533 -22.11 13.91 -9.93
C ASN A 533 -22.63 12.47 -9.93
N PHE A 534 -22.67 11.87 -8.76
CA PHE A 534 -23.29 10.58 -8.52
C PHE A 534 -24.73 10.79 -8.02
N THR A 535 -25.58 9.82 -8.30
CA THR A 535 -26.91 9.67 -7.68
C THR A 535 -27.02 8.27 -7.10
N THR A 536 -27.35 8.18 -5.82
CA THR A 536 -27.59 6.91 -5.13
C THR A 536 -29.06 6.81 -4.72
N GLU A 537 -29.68 5.72 -5.08
CA GLU A 537 -31.04 5.39 -4.70
C GLU A 537 -31.00 4.57 -3.41
N ILE A 538 -31.73 5.01 -2.40
CA ILE A 538 -31.81 4.38 -1.08
C ILE A 538 -33.24 4.00 -0.74
N MET A 539 -33.37 2.92 0.08
CA MET A 539 -34.65 2.47 0.61
C MET A 539 -34.55 2.34 2.14
N ARG A 540 -35.49 2.90 2.86
CA ARG A 540 -35.60 2.73 4.31
C ARG A 540 -36.42 1.52 4.69
N TYR A 541 -36.12 0.91 5.83
CA TYR A 541 -36.84 -0.23 6.37
C TYR A 541 -38.35 0.01 6.39
N ARG A 542 -39.13 -0.92 5.83
CA ARG A 542 -40.57 -0.88 5.67
C ARG A 542 -41.14 0.22 4.77
N GLY A 543 -40.28 0.95 4.02
CA GLY A 543 -40.73 1.93 3.01
C GLY A 543 -40.86 1.29 1.62
N VAL A 544 -41.90 1.65 0.90
CA VAL A 544 -42.03 1.37 -0.55
C VAL A 544 -41.36 2.48 -1.36
N THR A 545 -40.91 3.53 -0.71
CA THR A 545 -40.44 4.75 -1.37
C THR A 545 -38.91 4.74 -1.50
N ILE A 546 -38.43 4.86 -2.74
CA ILE A 546 -37.04 5.08 -3.06
C ILE A 546 -36.75 6.57 -2.97
N GLU A 547 -35.74 6.95 -2.15
CA GLU A 547 -35.23 8.32 -2.06
C GLU A 547 -33.92 8.41 -2.86
N LYS A 548 -33.68 9.54 -3.57
CA LYS A 548 -32.45 9.78 -4.33
C LYS A 548 -31.58 10.74 -3.58
N ILE A 549 -30.27 10.46 -3.53
CA ILE A 549 -29.24 11.30 -2.95
C ILE A 549 -28.23 11.65 -4.05
N ASP A 550 -28.14 12.93 -4.39
CA ASP A 550 -27.13 13.44 -5.31
C ASP A 550 -25.86 13.85 -4.53
N HIS A 551 -24.71 13.39 -4.98
CA HIS A 551 -23.44 13.66 -4.29
C HIS A 551 -22.25 13.64 -5.27
N GLY A 552 -21.13 14.28 -4.90
CA GLY A 552 -19.94 14.38 -5.76
C GLY A 552 -18.97 13.22 -5.58
N VAL A 553 -18.94 12.62 -4.40
CA VAL A 553 -18.02 11.51 -4.05
C VAL A 553 -18.71 10.47 -3.19
N THR A 554 -18.17 9.23 -3.20
CA THR A 554 -18.62 8.13 -2.34
C THR A 554 -17.44 7.60 -1.53
N ILE A 555 -17.64 7.34 -0.23
CA ILE A 555 -16.69 6.60 0.61
C ILE A 555 -17.35 5.29 1.04
N ILE A 556 -16.75 4.16 0.66
CA ILE A 556 -17.20 2.82 1.07
C ILE A 556 -16.50 2.45 2.38
N ALA A 557 -17.30 2.37 3.45
CA ALA A 557 -16.86 2.04 4.82
C ALA A 557 -17.80 1.00 5.45
N CYS A 558 -18.36 0.10 4.64
CA CYS A 558 -19.40 -0.86 5.02
C CYS A 558 -18.95 -1.93 6.02
N GLY A 559 -17.64 -1.99 6.32
CA GLY A 559 -17.11 -2.88 7.36
C GLY A 559 -16.86 -4.31 6.89
N ALA A 560 -16.80 -5.22 7.86
CA ALA A 560 -16.63 -6.66 7.72
C ALA A 560 -17.35 -7.35 8.91
N GLU A 561 -17.49 -8.67 8.87
CA GLU A 561 -18.11 -9.48 9.90
C GLU A 561 -17.12 -10.42 10.56
N GLU A 562 -17.40 -10.82 11.79
CA GLU A 562 -16.63 -11.82 12.52
C GLU A 562 -16.95 -13.21 11.95
N TYR A 563 -15.94 -13.95 11.53
CA TYR A 563 -16.13 -15.34 11.08
C TYR A 563 -16.70 -16.21 12.21
N LYS A 564 -17.67 -17.06 11.89
CA LYS A 564 -18.26 -18.02 12.81
C LYS A 564 -17.80 -19.43 12.44
N PRO A 565 -16.89 -20.03 13.23
CA PRO A 565 -16.30 -21.32 12.90
C PRO A 565 -17.28 -22.48 13.10
N ASN A 566 -17.07 -23.55 12.33
CA ASN A 566 -17.78 -24.81 12.50
C ASN A 566 -16.91 -25.91 13.18
N GLU A 567 -15.73 -25.52 13.68
CA GLU A 567 -14.73 -26.41 14.25
C GLU A 567 -14.59 -26.17 15.76
N TYR A 568 -13.89 -27.05 16.46
CA TYR A 568 -13.54 -26.93 17.86
C TYR A 568 -14.72 -26.82 18.85
N LEU A 569 -15.87 -27.46 18.55
CA LEU A 569 -17.10 -27.46 19.36
C LEU A 569 -17.83 -26.08 19.45
N TYR A 570 -17.44 -25.09 18.64
CA TYR A 570 -18.14 -23.81 18.61
C TYR A 570 -19.61 -24.00 18.22
N GLY A 571 -20.50 -23.31 18.91
CA GLY A 571 -21.96 -23.45 18.75
C GLY A 571 -22.58 -24.71 19.37
N SER A 572 -21.78 -25.74 19.75
CA SER A 572 -22.24 -26.94 20.44
C SER A 572 -21.92 -26.98 21.93
N ASP A 573 -20.87 -26.29 22.36
CA ASP A 573 -20.52 -26.10 23.77
C ASP A 573 -20.50 -24.59 24.10
N PRO A 574 -21.32 -24.10 25.04
CA PRO A 574 -21.41 -22.66 25.34
C PRO A 574 -20.14 -22.07 25.97
N ARG A 575 -19.18 -22.89 26.37
CA ARG A 575 -17.89 -22.48 26.92
C ARG A 575 -16.85 -22.23 25.81
N VAL A 576 -17.20 -22.52 24.55
CA VAL A 576 -16.36 -22.22 23.37
C VAL A 576 -16.84 -20.93 22.76
N LEU A 577 -16.00 -19.91 22.84
CA LEU A 577 -16.31 -18.52 22.48
C LEU A 577 -15.35 -18.05 21.38
N THR A 578 -15.71 -17.04 20.61
CA THR A 578 -14.74 -16.25 19.85
C THR A 578 -14.01 -15.27 20.78
N GLN A 579 -12.89 -14.68 20.33
CA GLN A 579 -12.18 -13.68 21.13
C GLN A 579 -13.05 -12.46 21.46
N LEU A 580 -13.93 -12.06 20.54
CA LEU A 580 -14.83 -10.92 20.74
C LEU A 580 -15.97 -11.27 21.72
N GLU A 581 -16.51 -12.49 21.68
CA GLU A 581 -17.48 -12.99 22.64
C GLU A 581 -16.84 -13.10 24.05
N LEU A 582 -15.59 -13.56 24.13
CA LEU A 582 -14.84 -13.58 25.38
C LEU A 582 -14.63 -12.15 25.94
N GLU A 583 -14.29 -11.17 25.09
CA GLU A 583 -14.16 -9.77 25.50
C GLU A 583 -15.46 -9.20 26.07
N GLU A 584 -16.60 -9.47 25.44
CA GLU A 584 -17.93 -9.09 25.92
C GLU A 584 -18.25 -9.75 27.28
N ALA A 585 -17.92 -11.04 27.45
CA ALA A 585 -18.16 -11.78 28.69
C ALA A 585 -17.28 -11.26 29.84
N ILE A 586 -16.01 -10.93 29.58
CA ILE A 586 -15.09 -10.28 30.52
C ILE A 586 -15.65 -8.92 30.95
N ALA A 587 -16.07 -8.09 29.99
CA ALA A 587 -16.60 -6.75 30.26
C ALA A 587 -17.92 -6.79 31.08
N LYS A 588 -18.74 -7.82 30.90
CA LYS A 588 -19.97 -8.06 31.67
C LYS A 588 -19.68 -8.67 33.02
N GLY A 589 -18.46 -9.16 33.27
CA GLY A 589 -18.08 -9.84 34.51
C GLY A 589 -18.78 -11.20 34.69
N GLU A 590 -18.94 -11.98 33.61
CA GLU A 590 -19.61 -13.28 33.65
C GLU A 590 -18.86 -14.24 34.57
N PRO A 591 -19.52 -14.82 35.60
CA PRO A 591 -18.87 -15.61 36.66
C PRO A 591 -18.09 -16.82 36.11
N ASP A 592 -18.60 -17.48 35.09
CA ASP A 592 -17.96 -18.67 34.52
C ASP A 592 -16.64 -18.32 33.79
N ILE A 593 -16.49 -17.09 33.36
CA ILE A 593 -15.29 -16.59 32.69
C ILE A 593 -14.28 -16.04 33.71
N ILE A 594 -14.72 -15.13 34.60
CA ILE A 594 -13.80 -14.47 35.51
C ILE A 594 -13.28 -15.41 36.62
N ASN A 595 -14.01 -16.48 36.94
CA ASN A 595 -13.62 -17.47 37.96
C ASN A 595 -13.00 -18.76 37.37
N CYS A 596 -12.91 -18.92 36.03
CA CYS A 596 -12.30 -20.10 35.45
C CYS A 596 -10.83 -20.24 35.90
N ASN A 597 -10.32 -21.48 35.95
CA ASN A 597 -8.94 -21.75 36.38
C ASN A 597 -8.03 -21.92 35.18
N ASN A 598 -8.53 -22.60 34.13
CA ASN A 598 -7.78 -22.90 32.91
C ASN A 598 -8.53 -22.36 31.70
N LEU A 599 -7.93 -21.43 30.98
CA LEU A 599 -8.44 -20.88 29.74
C LEU A 599 -7.46 -21.19 28.62
N VAL A 600 -7.96 -21.74 27.51
CA VAL A 600 -7.17 -22.01 26.30
C VAL A 600 -7.62 -21.10 25.18
N MET A 601 -6.68 -20.58 24.41
CA MET A 601 -6.93 -19.79 23.19
C MET A 601 -6.28 -20.48 22.00
N ILE A 602 -7.01 -20.69 20.91
CA ILE A 602 -6.46 -21.22 19.63
C ILE A 602 -6.44 -20.11 18.61
N GLN A 603 -5.25 -19.81 18.07
CA GLN A 603 -5.06 -18.77 17.06
C GLN A 603 -5.29 -19.32 15.64
N CYS A 604 -5.59 -18.42 14.71
CA CYS A 604 -5.74 -18.69 13.27
C CYS A 604 -6.86 -19.68 12.91
N VAL A 605 -7.94 -19.70 13.71
CA VAL A 605 -9.13 -20.52 13.42
C VAL A 605 -9.89 -19.90 12.26
N GLY A 606 -10.05 -20.63 11.15
CA GLY A 606 -10.74 -20.16 9.95
C GLY A 606 -9.96 -19.17 9.08
N CYS A 607 -8.63 -19.01 9.30
CA CYS A 607 -7.78 -18.19 8.42
C CYS A 607 -6.39 -18.81 8.19
N ARG A 608 -5.64 -18.27 7.23
CA ARG A 608 -4.36 -18.84 6.75
C ARG A 608 -4.54 -20.31 6.32
N ASN A 609 -5.60 -20.57 5.63
CA ASN A 609 -6.00 -21.89 5.11
C ASN A 609 -6.45 -21.75 3.64
N GLY A 610 -6.95 -22.82 3.03
CA GLY A 610 -7.38 -22.82 1.65
C GLY A 610 -8.63 -21.96 1.36
N GLU A 611 -9.48 -21.71 2.35
CA GLU A 611 -10.69 -20.92 2.21
C GLU A 611 -10.43 -19.42 2.43
N HIS A 612 -9.68 -19.09 3.46
CA HIS A 612 -9.27 -17.72 3.79
C HIS A 612 -7.74 -17.63 3.87
N PRO A 613 -7.05 -17.50 2.71
CA PRO A 613 -5.59 -17.56 2.64
C PRO A 613 -4.90 -16.27 3.10
N TYR A 614 -5.52 -15.53 4.02
CA TYR A 614 -5.01 -14.30 4.59
C TYR A 614 -4.95 -14.35 6.13
N CYS A 615 -4.15 -13.45 6.71
CA CYS A 615 -4.07 -13.29 8.16
C CYS A 615 -5.23 -12.43 8.68
N GLY A 616 -5.86 -12.88 9.78
CA GLY A 616 -6.90 -12.11 10.47
C GLY A 616 -6.42 -10.81 11.12
N ARG A 617 -5.10 -10.58 11.22
CA ARG A 617 -4.39 -9.37 11.70
C ARG A 617 -4.76 -8.93 13.12
N VAL A 618 -6.04 -8.86 13.46
CA VAL A 618 -6.52 -8.34 14.76
C VAL A 618 -6.46 -9.37 15.88
N CYS A 619 -6.58 -10.66 15.56
CA CYS A 619 -6.83 -11.73 16.53
C CYS A 619 -5.66 -11.98 17.51
N CYS A 620 -4.40 -11.85 17.10
CA CYS A 620 -3.26 -11.95 18.03
C CYS A 620 -3.30 -10.84 19.09
N ASN A 621 -3.57 -9.61 18.69
CA ASN A 621 -3.69 -8.48 19.61
C ASN A 621 -4.88 -8.63 20.55
N GLN A 622 -6.01 -9.15 20.07
CA GLN A 622 -7.21 -9.39 20.85
C GLN A 622 -6.98 -10.48 21.90
N ALA A 623 -6.34 -11.60 21.52
CA ALA A 623 -5.97 -12.65 22.47
C ALA A 623 -5.05 -12.15 23.59
N ILE A 624 -4.03 -11.33 23.25
CA ILE A 624 -3.14 -10.72 24.24
C ILE A 624 -3.92 -9.76 25.15
N SER A 625 -4.81 -8.92 24.59
CA SER A 625 -5.61 -7.98 25.36
C SER A 625 -6.52 -8.70 26.35
N ASN A 626 -7.25 -9.74 25.91
CA ASN A 626 -8.07 -10.58 26.77
C ASN A 626 -7.25 -11.27 27.87
N SER A 627 -6.07 -11.80 27.52
CA SER A 627 -5.17 -12.44 28.48
C SER A 627 -4.71 -11.46 29.57
N LEU A 628 -4.33 -10.26 29.20
CA LEU A 628 -3.89 -9.24 30.13
C LEU A 628 -5.02 -8.81 31.08
N LYS A 629 -6.23 -8.62 30.54
CA LYS A 629 -7.43 -8.28 31.34
C LYS A 629 -7.77 -9.41 32.33
N LEU A 630 -7.77 -10.65 31.89
CA LEU A 630 -8.03 -11.80 32.78
C LEU A 630 -6.96 -11.93 33.85
N LYS A 631 -5.69 -11.72 33.53
CA LYS A 631 -4.59 -11.71 34.51
C LYS A 631 -4.66 -10.51 35.49
N GLU A 632 -5.32 -9.43 35.14
CA GLU A 632 -5.62 -8.33 36.07
C GLU A 632 -6.73 -8.71 37.04
N ILE A 633 -7.77 -9.41 36.59
CA ILE A 633 -8.92 -9.86 37.41
C ILE A 633 -8.53 -11.04 38.31
N LYS A 634 -7.85 -12.03 37.73
CA LYS A 634 -7.45 -13.28 38.41
C LYS A 634 -6.00 -13.63 38.06
N PRO A 635 -5.00 -13.14 38.81
CA PRO A 635 -3.58 -13.33 38.51
C PRO A 635 -3.12 -14.79 38.44
N ASP A 636 -3.77 -15.69 39.17
CA ASP A 636 -3.47 -17.13 39.23
C ASP A 636 -4.18 -17.98 38.17
N MET A 637 -5.00 -17.37 37.28
CA MET A 637 -5.62 -18.06 36.15
C MET A 637 -4.54 -18.59 35.19
N ASN A 638 -4.62 -19.85 34.82
CA ASN A 638 -3.77 -20.43 33.80
C ASN A 638 -4.33 -20.06 32.39
N ILE A 639 -3.55 -19.39 31.61
CA ILE A 639 -3.92 -18.99 30.22
C ILE A 639 -2.91 -19.60 29.26
N TYR A 640 -3.39 -20.43 28.34
CA TYR A 640 -2.59 -21.09 27.30
C TYR A 640 -3.01 -20.55 25.94
N ILE A 641 -2.05 -20.12 25.12
CA ILE A 641 -2.29 -19.59 23.78
C ILE A 641 -1.56 -20.48 22.78
N LEU A 642 -2.32 -21.25 21.99
CA LEU A 642 -1.81 -22.08 20.94
C LEU A 642 -1.72 -21.26 19.65
N TYR A 643 -0.55 -21.17 19.02
CA TYR A 643 -0.32 -20.25 17.93
C TYR A 643 0.63 -20.82 16.85
N ARG A 644 0.57 -20.25 15.63
CA ARG A 644 1.50 -20.54 14.52
C ARG A 644 2.66 -19.53 14.49
N ASP A 645 2.31 -18.21 14.44
CA ASP A 645 3.19 -17.06 14.61
C ASP A 645 2.45 -16.00 15.42
N MET A 646 3.13 -15.37 16.37
CA MET A 646 2.56 -14.23 17.10
C MET A 646 2.79 -12.94 16.34
N ARG A 647 1.72 -12.40 15.77
CA ARG A 647 1.77 -11.19 14.93
C ARG A 647 1.42 -9.93 15.70
N THR A 648 2.03 -9.75 16.87
CA THR A 648 2.02 -8.51 17.66
C THR A 648 3.12 -7.58 17.19
N TYR A 649 2.91 -6.94 16.03
CA TYR A 649 3.90 -6.06 15.38
C TYR A 649 4.01 -4.68 16.06
N GLY A 650 5.03 -3.90 15.71
CA GLY A 650 5.25 -2.57 16.27
C GLY A 650 5.42 -2.59 17.77
N PHE A 651 4.79 -1.64 18.45
CA PHE A 651 4.81 -1.52 19.90
C PHE A 651 3.93 -2.53 20.63
N TYR A 652 3.09 -3.29 19.90
CA TYR A 652 2.29 -4.37 20.50
C TYR A 652 3.13 -5.55 21.00
N GLU A 653 4.38 -5.64 20.56
CA GLU A 653 5.36 -6.58 21.11
C GLU A 653 5.53 -6.41 22.62
N ASP A 654 5.43 -5.18 23.14
CA ASP A 654 5.52 -4.88 24.57
C ASP A 654 4.44 -5.61 25.38
N TYR A 655 3.21 -5.63 24.87
CA TYR A 655 2.08 -6.30 25.50
C TYR A 655 2.20 -7.82 25.43
N TYR A 656 2.75 -8.35 24.33
CA TYR A 656 3.07 -9.76 24.22
C TYR A 656 4.10 -10.18 25.29
N GLN A 657 5.16 -9.41 25.46
CA GLN A 657 6.15 -9.65 26.52
C GLN A 657 5.52 -9.50 27.91
N GLN A 658 4.63 -8.54 28.11
CA GLN A 658 3.91 -8.36 29.37
C GLN A 658 3.00 -9.57 29.71
N ALA A 659 2.27 -10.10 28.72
CA ALA A 659 1.44 -11.29 28.90
C ALA A 659 2.29 -12.50 29.33
N ARG A 660 3.44 -12.73 28.71
CA ARG A 660 4.40 -13.77 29.09
C ARG A 660 4.90 -13.59 30.53
N ARG A 661 5.29 -12.36 30.91
CA ARG A 661 5.75 -12.05 32.27
C ARG A 661 4.66 -12.23 33.33
N LYS A 662 3.39 -12.02 32.97
CA LYS A 662 2.23 -12.29 33.84
C LYS A 662 1.85 -13.78 33.89
N GLY A 663 2.61 -14.67 33.19
CA GLY A 663 2.44 -16.12 33.22
C GLY A 663 1.38 -16.65 32.22
N ALA A 664 1.11 -15.97 31.13
CA ALA A 664 0.45 -16.59 29.98
C ALA A 664 1.45 -17.50 29.23
N VAL A 665 1.04 -18.72 28.96
CA VAL A 665 1.86 -19.77 28.31
C VAL A 665 1.55 -19.77 26.83
N PHE A 666 2.59 -19.73 26.00
CA PHE A 666 2.49 -19.73 24.55
C PHE A 666 3.03 -21.02 23.99
N LEU A 667 2.17 -21.82 23.33
CA LEU A 667 2.49 -23.11 22.74
C LEU A 667 2.38 -23.01 21.22
N CYS A 668 3.47 -23.28 20.53
CA CYS A 668 3.45 -23.31 19.08
C CYS A 668 2.78 -24.59 18.58
N TYR A 669 2.07 -24.55 17.47
CA TYR A 669 1.56 -25.74 16.80
C TYR A 669 1.89 -25.72 15.30
N ASP A 670 2.06 -26.90 14.72
CA ASP A 670 2.25 -27.05 13.28
C ASP A 670 0.91 -26.89 12.56
N PRO A 671 0.83 -26.10 11.48
CA PRO A 671 -0.35 -26.03 10.63
C PRO A 671 -0.87 -27.36 10.08
N GLU A 672 0.02 -28.33 9.88
CA GLU A 672 -0.32 -29.67 9.39
C GLU A 672 -0.82 -30.60 10.52
N ASP A 673 -0.47 -30.29 11.78
CA ASP A 673 -0.95 -31.01 12.98
C ASP A 673 -1.67 -30.07 13.93
N LYS A 674 -2.88 -29.67 13.52
CA LYS A 674 -3.72 -28.73 14.26
C LYS A 674 -4.18 -29.29 15.59
N PRO A 675 -4.37 -28.46 16.63
CA PRO A 675 -4.95 -28.88 17.90
C PRO A 675 -6.26 -29.63 17.73
N LYS A 676 -6.49 -30.64 18.55
CA LYS A 676 -7.73 -31.43 18.60
C LYS A 676 -8.50 -31.03 19.85
N VAL A 677 -9.83 -30.89 19.72
CA VAL A 677 -10.69 -30.47 20.83
C VAL A 677 -11.80 -31.51 21.03
N SER A 678 -11.93 -31.93 22.28
CA SER A 678 -12.95 -32.91 22.70
C SER A 678 -13.53 -32.55 24.06
N GLN A 679 -14.72 -33.09 24.36
CA GLN A 679 -15.28 -33.03 25.72
C GLN A 679 -14.82 -34.24 26.51
N VAL A 680 -14.28 -34.00 27.72
CA VAL A 680 -13.88 -35.06 28.65
C VAL A 680 -14.60 -34.90 29.96
N ARG A 681 -15.00 -36.03 30.54
CA ARG A 681 -15.61 -36.04 31.87
C ARG A 681 -14.51 -36.25 32.90
N LYS A 682 -14.39 -35.30 33.82
CA LYS A 682 -13.48 -35.42 34.97
C LYS A 682 -14.31 -35.25 36.27
N ASP A 683 -14.39 -36.33 37.03
CA ASP A 683 -15.24 -36.43 38.20
C ASP A 683 -16.72 -36.13 37.88
N THR A 684 -17.27 -35.03 38.40
CA THR A 684 -18.63 -34.57 38.16
C THR A 684 -18.77 -33.47 37.09
N ARG A 685 -17.67 -33.04 36.50
CA ARG A 685 -17.64 -31.92 35.52
C ARG A 685 -17.25 -32.39 34.16
N TYR A 686 -17.76 -31.75 33.13
CA TYR A 686 -17.26 -31.84 31.77
C TYR A 686 -16.26 -30.70 31.54
N LEU A 687 -15.07 -31.03 31.05
CA LEU A 687 -14.03 -30.10 30.66
C LEU A 687 -13.83 -30.18 29.16
N ILE A 688 -13.24 -29.14 28.59
CA ILE A 688 -12.82 -29.08 27.20
C ILE A 688 -11.36 -29.50 27.14
N ARG A 689 -11.07 -30.67 26.57
CA ARG A 689 -9.69 -31.11 26.35
C ARG A 689 -9.17 -30.61 25.04
N VAL A 690 -8.05 -29.91 25.09
CA VAL A 690 -7.29 -29.45 23.93
C VAL A 690 -5.98 -30.24 23.88
N GLU A 691 -5.76 -30.97 22.80
CA GLU A 691 -4.58 -31.81 22.58
C GLU A 691 -3.82 -31.29 21.35
N GLY A 692 -2.51 -31.26 21.38
CA GLY A 692 -1.64 -30.88 20.27
C GLY A 692 -0.19 -31.15 20.57
N SER A 693 0.65 -31.18 19.55
CA SER A 693 2.09 -31.26 19.68
C SER A 693 2.72 -29.88 19.67
N ASP A 694 3.68 -29.62 20.55
CA ASP A 694 4.53 -28.43 20.50
C ASP A 694 5.85 -28.83 19.79
N PRO A 695 6.10 -28.36 18.57
CA PRO A 695 7.31 -28.73 17.82
C PRO A 695 8.61 -28.24 18.47
N ILE A 696 8.52 -27.23 19.36
CA ILE A 696 9.68 -26.69 20.10
C ILE A 696 10.02 -27.60 21.27
N LEU A 697 8.98 -28.08 22.01
CA LEU A 697 9.16 -28.99 23.13
C LEU A 697 9.37 -30.44 22.66
N GLY A 698 8.93 -30.79 21.43
CA GLY A 698 8.96 -32.14 20.91
C GLY A 698 8.03 -33.12 21.63
N GLU A 699 7.01 -32.62 22.36
CA GLU A 699 6.10 -33.39 23.19
C GLU A 699 4.64 -33.11 22.84
N GLU A 700 3.78 -34.13 23.07
CA GLU A 700 2.33 -33.95 23.04
C GLU A 700 1.85 -33.26 24.33
N VAL A 701 1.01 -32.28 24.17
CA VAL A 701 0.42 -31.50 25.28
C VAL A 701 -1.09 -31.71 25.29
N ALA A 702 -1.65 -32.07 26.45
CA ALA A 702 -3.09 -32.15 26.68
C ALA A 702 -3.51 -31.19 27.82
N ILE A 703 -4.41 -30.28 27.53
CA ILE A 703 -4.88 -29.27 28.49
C ILE A 703 -6.37 -29.42 28.69
N ASP A 704 -6.77 -29.63 29.96
CA ASP A 704 -8.17 -29.65 30.37
C ASP A 704 -8.61 -28.21 30.73
N ALA A 705 -9.37 -27.58 29.84
CA ALA A 705 -9.81 -26.19 29.92
C ALA A 705 -11.24 -26.06 30.48
N ASP A 706 -11.47 -25.04 31.28
CA ASP A 706 -12.82 -24.59 31.70
C ASP A 706 -13.48 -23.80 30.54
N VAL A 707 -12.70 -23.01 29.80
CA VAL A 707 -13.14 -22.13 28.72
C VAL A 707 -12.15 -22.23 27.53
N LEU A 708 -12.68 -22.23 26.31
CA LEU A 708 -11.92 -22.21 25.09
C LEU A 708 -12.29 -20.95 24.27
N ALA A 709 -11.30 -20.18 23.87
CA ALA A 709 -11.49 -19.02 23.00
C ALA A 709 -10.85 -19.20 21.64
N LEU A 710 -11.57 -18.93 20.58
CA LEU A 710 -11.15 -19.10 19.20
C LEU A 710 -10.82 -17.75 18.59
N SER A 711 -9.62 -17.61 18.07
CA SER A 711 -9.16 -16.41 17.37
C SER A 711 -9.49 -16.51 15.89
N VAL A 712 -10.58 -15.89 15.50
CA VAL A 712 -11.16 -15.95 14.15
C VAL A 712 -10.87 -14.69 13.34
N PRO A 713 -10.86 -14.75 11.98
CA PRO A 713 -10.68 -13.57 11.14
C PRO A 713 -11.93 -12.72 11.03
N MET A 714 -11.75 -11.50 10.49
CA MET A 714 -12.83 -10.75 9.86
C MET A 714 -13.01 -11.22 8.42
N VAL A 715 -14.26 -11.39 8.00
CA VAL A 715 -14.65 -11.77 6.64
C VAL A 715 -15.47 -10.66 5.99
N PRO A 716 -15.44 -10.51 4.65
CA PRO A 716 -16.25 -9.51 3.95
C PRO A 716 -17.75 -9.71 4.23
N ILE A 717 -18.49 -8.61 4.24
CA ILE A 717 -19.97 -8.68 4.28
C ILE A 717 -20.52 -9.25 2.98
N GLU A 718 -21.66 -9.91 3.05
CA GLU A 718 -22.32 -10.52 1.88
C GLU A 718 -22.65 -9.48 0.80
N GLU A 719 -23.12 -8.29 1.21
CA GLU A 719 -23.50 -7.20 0.32
C GLU A 719 -22.33 -6.50 -0.39
N ALA A 720 -21.09 -6.84 -0.06
CA ALA A 720 -19.90 -6.22 -0.69
C ALA A 720 -19.91 -6.39 -2.22
N ARG A 721 -20.37 -7.54 -2.74
CA ARG A 721 -20.47 -7.81 -4.18
C ARG A 721 -21.49 -6.91 -4.88
N GLU A 722 -22.62 -6.68 -4.22
CA GLU A 722 -23.69 -5.82 -4.74
C GLU A 722 -23.23 -4.36 -4.80
N LEU A 723 -22.62 -3.84 -3.70
CA LEU A 723 -22.03 -2.51 -3.65
C LEU A 723 -20.91 -2.35 -4.69
N ALA A 724 -20.05 -3.36 -4.86
CA ALA A 724 -19.01 -3.36 -5.87
C ALA A 724 -19.58 -3.20 -7.29
N THR A 725 -20.71 -3.87 -7.58
CA THR A 725 -21.42 -3.76 -8.87
C THR A 725 -22.03 -2.38 -9.06
N PHE A 726 -22.68 -1.80 -8.05
CA PHE A 726 -23.34 -0.48 -8.15
C PHE A 726 -22.33 0.63 -8.39
N TYR A 727 -21.22 0.63 -7.67
CA TYR A 727 -20.17 1.65 -7.79
C TYR A 727 -19.07 1.31 -8.79
N LYS A 728 -19.16 0.13 -9.46
CA LYS A 728 -18.20 -0.35 -10.48
C LYS A 728 -16.76 -0.36 -9.94
N VAL A 729 -16.60 -0.91 -8.75
CA VAL A 729 -15.31 -1.04 -8.06
C VAL A 729 -14.94 -2.52 -7.88
N PRO A 730 -13.65 -2.88 -7.93
CA PRO A 730 -13.23 -4.27 -7.84
C PRO A 730 -13.21 -4.79 -6.39
N LEU A 731 -13.35 -6.10 -6.26
CA LEU A 731 -13.03 -6.88 -5.07
C LEU A 731 -11.76 -7.70 -5.34
N ASN A 732 -11.00 -8.01 -4.29
CA ASN A 732 -9.92 -9.00 -4.38
C ASN A 732 -10.47 -10.44 -4.32
N GLU A 733 -9.60 -11.42 -4.44
CA GLU A 733 -9.95 -12.85 -4.38
C GLU A 733 -10.65 -13.25 -3.07
N ASP A 734 -10.34 -12.57 -1.97
CA ASP A 734 -10.91 -12.83 -0.65
C ASP A 734 -12.26 -12.13 -0.42
N GLY A 735 -12.74 -11.34 -1.40
CA GLY A 735 -14.01 -10.61 -1.35
C GLY A 735 -13.95 -9.24 -0.67
N PHE A 736 -12.78 -8.77 -0.23
CA PHE A 736 -12.59 -7.39 0.23
C PHE A 736 -12.44 -6.43 -0.95
N PHE A 737 -12.79 -5.18 -0.72
CA PHE A 737 -12.60 -4.14 -1.75
C PHE A 737 -11.12 -3.93 -2.07
N LEU A 738 -10.82 -3.82 -3.36
CA LEU A 738 -9.47 -3.69 -3.88
C LEU A 738 -9.17 -2.23 -4.24
N GLU A 739 -8.14 -1.69 -3.62
CA GLU A 739 -7.62 -0.36 -3.88
C GLU A 739 -6.96 -0.23 -5.27
N ALA A 740 -6.89 0.99 -5.80
CA ALA A 740 -6.28 1.27 -7.10
C ALA A 740 -4.78 0.92 -7.15
N HIS A 741 -4.06 1.10 -6.06
CA HIS A 741 -2.66 0.72 -5.93
C HIS A 741 -2.26 0.67 -4.45
N VAL A 742 -1.76 -0.47 -4.00
CA VAL A 742 -1.45 -0.74 -2.59
C VAL A 742 -0.53 0.32 -1.94
N LYS A 743 0.45 0.86 -2.65
CA LYS A 743 1.40 1.87 -2.13
C LYS A 743 0.99 3.30 -2.47
N LEU A 744 0.63 3.57 -3.72
CA LEU A 744 0.44 4.94 -4.23
C LEU A 744 -0.97 5.48 -4.01
N ARG A 745 -1.99 4.61 -4.02
CA ARG A 745 -3.41 4.97 -3.91
C ARG A 745 -4.17 3.98 -3.02
N PRO A 746 -3.80 3.86 -1.73
CA PRO A 746 -4.28 2.80 -0.84
C PRO A 746 -5.72 3.01 -0.32
N VAL A 747 -6.32 4.18 -0.59
CA VAL A 747 -7.69 4.53 -0.19
C VAL A 747 -8.56 4.97 -1.36
N ASP A 748 -8.02 4.94 -2.58
CA ASP A 748 -8.74 5.26 -3.82
C ASP A 748 -9.09 3.98 -4.55
N PHE A 749 -10.19 3.99 -5.26
CA PHE A 749 -10.45 2.99 -6.30
C PHE A 749 -9.91 3.44 -7.66
N ALA A 750 -9.82 2.51 -8.59
CA ALA A 750 -9.58 2.85 -10.00
C ALA A 750 -10.75 3.67 -10.60
N THR A 751 -11.94 3.53 -10.05
CA THR A 751 -13.12 4.34 -10.37
C THR A 751 -13.00 5.69 -9.65
N ASP A 752 -12.92 6.77 -10.42
CA ASP A 752 -12.76 8.13 -9.88
C ASP A 752 -13.97 8.56 -9.02
N GLY A 753 -13.69 9.25 -7.92
CA GLY A 753 -14.71 9.77 -7.01
C GLY A 753 -15.25 8.75 -6.01
N VAL A 754 -14.77 7.51 -6.05
CA VAL A 754 -15.10 6.48 -5.06
C VAL A 754 -13.85 6.15 -4.24
N PHE A 755 -14.00 6.12 -2.92
CA PHE A 755 -12.93 5.92 -1.95
C PHE A 755 -13.26 4.79 -0.98
N LEU A 756 -12.26 4.30 -0.27
CA LEU A 756 -12.32 3.09 0.54
C LEU A 756 -11.68 3.33 1.91
N CYS A 757 -12.33 2.86 2.98
CA CYS A 757 -11.70 2.81 4.30
C CYS A 757 -12.30 1.74 5.22
N GLY A 758 -11.59 1.46 6.31
CA GLY A 758 -12.04 0.55 7.35
C GLY A 758 -11.90 -0.92 6.98
N LEU A 759 -12.68 -1.76 7.65
CA LEU A 759 -12.63 -3.23 7.46
C LEU A 759 -13.14 -3.68 6.08
N ALA A 760 -13.85 -2.83 5.36
CA ALA A 760 -14.22 -3.09 3.97
C ALA A 760 -12.98 -3.31 3.07
N HIS A 761 -11.85 -2.68 3.39
CA HIS A 761 -10.57 -2.87 2.72
C HIS A 761 -9.86 -4.17 3.12
N GLY A 762 -10.06 -4.62 4.36
CA GLY A 762 -9.44 -5.79 4.95
C GLY A 762 -9.27 -5.65 6.46
N PRO A 763 -8.91 -6.73 7.17
CA PRO A 763 -8.72 -6.71 8.61
C PRO A 763 -7.68 -5.68 9.06
N LYS A 764 -7.99 -4.88 10.09
CA LYS A 764 -7.09 -3.85 10.66
C LYS A 764 -7.52 -3.43 12.05
N LEU A 765 -6.60 -2.87 12.80
CA LEU A 765 -6.83 -2.35 14.13
C LEU A 765 -7.58 -1.00 14.11
N ILE A 766 -8.18 -0.61 15.23
CA ILE A 766 -9.01 0.60 15.30
C ILE A 766 -8.25 1.88 14.96
N GLU A 767 -7.02 2.04 15.42
CA GLU A 767 -6.17 3.16 15.09
C GLU A 767 -5.80 3.23 13.60
N GLU A 768 -5.60 2.07 12.98
CA GLU A 768 -5.29 1.98 11.53
C GLU A 768 -6.50 2.38 10.70
N LEU A 769 -7.69 1.91 11.09
CA LEU A 769 -8.93 2.28 10.38
C LEU A 769 -9.28 3.76 10.56
N ILE A 770 -8.98 4.38 11.73
CA ILE A 770 -9.18 5.81 11.95
C ILE A 770 -8.25 6.62 11.03
N ALA A 771 -6.96 6.27 10.95
CA ALA A 771 -6.03 6.90 10.04
C ALA A 771 -6.49 6.76 8.57
N GLN A 772 -6.96 5.57 8.19
CA GLN A 772 -7.46 5.31 6.84
C GLN A 772 -8.75 6.08 6.52
N ALA A 773 -9.66 6.21 7.48
CA ALA A 773 -10.89 6.99 7.33
C ALA A 773 -10.60 8.48 7.06
N LYS A 774 -9.66 9.05 7.82
CA LYS A 774 -9.16 10.43 7.58
C LYS A 774 -8.46 10.55 6.23
N ALA A 775 -7.73 9.53 5.82
CA ALA A 775 -7.09 9.48 4.50
C ALA A 775 -8.13 9.48 3.36
N ALA A 776 -9.15 8.65 3.45
CA ALA A 776 -10.23 8.60 2.47
C ALA A 776 -10.97 9.96 2.38
N ALA A 777 -11.25 10.59 3.52
CA ALA A 777 -11.83 11.94 3.57
C ALA A 777 -10.91 12.98 2.91
N SER A 778 -9.62 12.96 3.20
CA SER A 778 -8.61 13.84 2.59
C SER A 778 -8.58 13.67 1.07
N ARG A 779 -8.59 12.44 0.57
CA ARG A 779 -8.61 12.16 -0.86
C ARG A 779 -9.92 12.62 -1.51
N ALA A 780 -11.06 12.40 -0.87
CA ALA A 780 -12.36 12.89 -1.33
C ALA A 780 -12.39 14.40 -1.43
N THR A 781 -11.75 15.11 -0.51
CA THR A 781 -11.63 16.58 -0.52
C THR A 781 -10.91 17.10 -1.76
N THR A 782 -9.99 16.35 -2.36
CA THR A 782 -9.32 16.76 -3.61
C THR A 782 -10.29 16.96 -4.78
N ILE A 783 -11.46 16.35 -4.71
CA ILE A 783 -12.57 16.53 -5.67
C ILE A 783 -13.54 17.57 -5.15
N LEU A 784 -14.05 17.40 -3.93
CA LEU A 784 -15.09 18.26 -3.35
C LEU A 784 -14.69 19.73 -3.19
N SER A 785 -13.40 20.04 -3.11
CA SER A 785 -12.90 21.42 -3.00
C SER A 785 -12.87 22.19 -4.32
N LYS A 786 -13.16 21.55 -5.45
CA LYS A 786 -13.15 22.14 -6.80
C LYS A 786 -14.57 22.42 -7.27
N ASP A 787 -14.81 23.56 -7.89
CA ASP A 787 -16.09 23.86 -8.53
C ASP A 787 -16.31 23.02 -9.79
N THR A 788 -15.22 22.71 -10.50
CA THR A 788 -15.20 21.87 -11.70
C THR A 788 -14.01 20.94 -11.71
N ILE A 789 -14.19 19.77 -12.30
CA ILE A 789 -13.13 18.84 -12.67
C ILE A 789 -13.11 18.66 -14.19
N MET A 790 -11.95 18.39 -14.74
CA MET A 790 -11.81 18.14 -16.18
C MET A 790 -12.01 16.65 -16.47
N ALA A 791 -13.02 16.33 -17.29
CA ALA A 791 -13.16 14.98 -17.83
C ALA A 791 -12.00 14.61 -18.75
N GLU A 792 -11.77 13.33 -18.96
CA GLU A 792 -10.76 12.85 -19.92
C GLU A 792 -11.16 13.24 -21.35
N GLY A 793 -10.20 13.68 -22.19
CA GLY A 793 -10.46 13.99 -23.59
C GLY A 793 -10.50 12.75 -24.50
N ILE A 794 -9.90 11.65 -24.05
CA ILE A 794 -9.90 10.36 -24.76
C ILE A 794 -11.22 9.63 -24.52
N VAL A 795 -12.26 10.04 -25.24
CA VAL A 795 -13.61 9.49 -25.13
C VAL A 795 -14.06 8.90 -26.47
N SER A 796 -15.11 8.10 -26.44
CA SER A 796 -15.75 7.62 -27.67
C SER A 796 -16.46 8.75 -28.39
N SER A 797 -16.45 8.71 -29.73
CA SER A 797 -17.24 9.57 -30.61
C SER A 797 -17.96 8.72 -31.64
N VAL A 798 -19.07 9.21 -32.18
CA VAL A 798 -19.86 8.49 -33.18
C VAL A 798 -19.95 9.30 -34.45
N ASN A 799 -19.60 8.69 -35.57
CA ASN A 799 -19.86 9.25 -36.89
C ASN A 799 -21.33 8.94 -37.26
N GLU A 800 -22.17 9.99 -37.22
CA GLU A 800 -23.61 9.88 -37.46
C GLU A 800 -23.92 9.39 -38.90
N ASP A 801 -23.07 9.72 -39.89
CA ASP A 801 -23.31 9.38 -41.30
C ASP A 801 -23.26 7.88 -41.58
N ILE A 802 -22.48 7.11 -40.82
CA ILE A 802 -22.32 5.66 -41.01
C ILE A 802 -22.92 4.87 -39.86
N CYS A 803 -23.51 5.54 -38.87
CA CYS A 803 -24.14 4.89 -37.71
C CYS A 803 -25.51 4.32 -38.14
N SER A 804 -25.70 3.00 -37.98
CA SER A 804 -26.95 2.34 -38.26
C SER A 804 -27.95 2.34 -37.08
N GLY A 805 -27.60 2.86 -35.91
CA GLY A 805 -28.45 2.85 -34.71
C GLY A 805 -28.76 1.45 -34.15
N CYS A 806 -27.93 0.46 -34.42
CA CYS A 806 -28.15 -0.95 -34.09
C CYS A 806 -28.19 -1.28 -32.58
N GLY A 807 -27.72 -0.37 -31.71
CA GLY A 807 -27.73 -0.54 -30.25
C GLY A 807 -26.58 -1.41 -29.68
N THR A 808 -25.73 -2.00 -30.51
CA THR A 808 -24.62 -2.86 -30.01
C THR A 808 -23.72 -2.11 -29.04
N CYS A 809 -23.34 -0.85 -29.36
CA CYS A 809 -22.50 0.00 -28.51
C CYS A 809 -23.16 0.31 -27.14
N GLU A 810 -24.48 0.48 -27.09
CA GLU A 810 -25.25 0.67 -25.86
C GLU A 810 -25.24 -0.59 -25.00
N ALA A 811 -25.45 -1.76 -25.62
CA ALA A 811 -25.50 -3.04 -24.91
C ALA A 811 -24.17 -3.46 -24.29
N VAL A 812 -23.03 -3.10 -24.90
CA VAL A 812 -21.69 -3.47 -24.41
C VAL A 812 -21.05 -2.43 -23.48
N CYS A 813 -21.65 -1.25 -23.32
CA CYS A 813 -21.08 -0.18 -22.52
C CYS A 813 -21.27 -0.42 -21.00
N PRO A 814 -20.20 -0.77 -20.24
CA PRO A 814 -20.33 -1.04 -18.81
C PRO A 814 -20.64 0.23 -17.99
N TYR A 815 -20.41 1.43 -18.58
CA TYR A 815 -20.61 2.72 -17.92
C TYR A 815 -21.95 3.39 -18.28
N GLY A 816 -22.73 2.84 -19.24
CA GLY A 816 -23.93 3.49 -19.73
C GLY A 816 -23.67 4.85 -20.39
N ALA A 817 -22.45 5.03 -20.93
CA ALA A 817 -21.98 6.29 -21.49
C ALA A 817 -22.41 6.54 -22.94
N ILE A 818 -22.94 5.53 -23.62
CA ILE A 818 -23.40 5.62 -25.01
C ILE A 818 -24.78 4.99 -25.11
N GLY A 819 -25.68 5.63 -25.81
CA GLY A 819 -27.05 5.13 -26.02
C GLY A 819 -27.58 5.54 -27.38
N VAL A 820 -28.58 4.81 -27.89
CA VAL A 820 -29.21 5.12 -29.17
C VAL A 820 -30.28 6.18 -28.99
N ASN A 821 -30.08 7.33 -29.65
CA ASN A 821 -31.13 8.34 -29.77
C ASN A 821 -32.22 7.81 -30.74
N ARG A 822 -33.37 7.40 -30.19
CA ARG A 822 -34.46 6.81 -30.95
C ARG A 822 -35.06 7.75 -31.98
N LYS A 823 -34.96 9.07 -31.84
CA LYS A 823 -35.47 10.06 -32.79
C LYS A 823 -34.51 10.21 -33.98
N LYS A 824 -33.22 10.32 -33.72
CA LYS A 824 -32.17 10.45 -34.75
C LYS A 824 -31.77 9.10 -35.35
N LYS A 825 -32.07 7.98 -34.65
CA LYS A 825 -31.63 6.60 -35.00
C LYS A 825 -30.13 6.44 -35.10
N VAL A 826 -29.36 7.21 -34.32
CA VAL A 826 -27.92 7.12 -34.20
C VAL A 826 -27.52 7.04 -32.73
N ALA A 827 -26.35 6.49 -32.44
CA ALA A 827 -25.82 6.46 -31.09
C ALA A 827 -25.24 7.84 -30.72
N GLU A 828 -25.43 8.23 -29.47
CA GLU A 828 -24.88 9.47 -28.86
C GLU A 828 -24.05 9.11 -27.64
N VAL A 829 -22.95 9.78 -27.43
CA VAL A 829 -22.02 9.57 -26.31
C VAL A 829 -22.20 10.67 -25.26
N ASN A 830 -22.38 10.26 -24.01
CA ASN A 830 -22.21 11.15 -22.88
C ASN A 830 -20.74 11.16 -22.49
N GLU A 831 -20.01 12.20 -22.89
CA GLU A 831 -18.56 12.32 -22.68
C GLU A 831 -18.19 12.37 -21.19
N ALA A 832 -19.06 12.87 -20.31
CA ALA A 832 -18.82 12.90 -18.86
C ALA A 832 -18.84 11.52 -18.21
N LEU A 833 -19.62 10.58 -18.77
CA LEU A 833 -19.68 9.19 -18.32
C LEU A 833 -18.63 8.30 -19.02
N CYS A 834 -18.16 8.70 -20.20
CA CYS A 834 -17.26 7.88 -20.99
C CYS A 834 -15.87 7.76 -20.33
N LYS A 835 -15.40 6.51 -20.13
CA LYS A 835 -14.07 6.22 -19.57
C LYS A 835 -13.01 5.86 -20.63
N GLY A 836 -13.34 6.05 -21.91
CA GLY A 836 -12.39 5.78 -23.00
C GLY A 836 -11.94 4.32 -23.09
N CYS A 837 -12.75 3.35 -22.64
CA CYS A 837 -12.35 1.93 -22.62
C CYS A 837 -12.31 1.26 -23.99
N GLY A 838 -12.93 1.88 -25.03
CA GLY A 838 -12.92 1.39 -26.42
C GLY A 838 -13.86 0.22 -26.71
N THR A 839 -14.54 -0.38 -25.72
CA THR A 839 -15.40 -1.55 -25.93
C THR A 839 -16.47 -1.32 -26.98
N CYS A 840 -17.13 -0.14 -26.96
CA CYS A 840 -18.14 0.22 -27.97
C CYS A 840 -17.55 0.37 -29.37
N CYS A 841 -16.30 0.84 -29.47
CA CYS A 841 -15.60 1.00 -30.75
C CYS A 841 -15.24 -0.36 -31.34
N ALA A 842 -14.70 -1.27 -30.51
CA ALA A 842 -14.37 -2.63 -30.94
C ALA A 842 -15.60 -3.45 -31.33
N ALA A 843 -16.76 -3.21 -30.70
CA ALA A 843 -18.00 -3.91 -30.99
C ALA A 843 -18.82 -3.30 -32.14
N CYS A 844 -18.45 -2.11 -32.67
CA CYS A 844 -19.25 -1.43 -33.68
C CYS A 844 -19.11 -2.06 -35.05
N PRO A 845 -20.16 -2.68 -35.64
CA PRO A 845 -20.01 -3.38 -36.93
C PRO A 845 -19.82 -2.46 -38.13
N SER A 846 -20.26 -1.21 -38.05
CA SER A 846 -20.09 -0.22 -39.12
C SER A 846 -18.82 0.63 -38.95
N GLY A 847 -18.09 0.50 -37.82
CA GLY A 847 -16.97 1.36 -37.47
C GLY A 847 -17.37 2.82 -37.15
N ALA A 848 -18.65 3.09 -36.96
CA ALA A 848 -19.16 4.44 -36.65
C ALA A 848 -18.67 4.94 -35.27
N ALA A 849 -18.58 4.04 -34.26
CA ALA A 849 -18.01 4.39 -32.97
C ALA A 849 -16.49 4.37 -33.08
N GLN A 850 -15.86 5.48 -32.76
CA GLN A 850 -14.41 5.68 -32.76
C GLN A 850 -13.99 6.21 -31.40
N GLN A 851 -12.78 5.90 -30.95
CA GLN A 851 -12.21 6.47 -29.74
C GLN A 851 -11.22 7.57 -30.11
N ARG A 852 -11.42 8.77 -29.58
CA ARG A 852 -10.46 9.86 -29.77
C ARG A 852 -9.09 9.44 -29.21
N GLY A 853 -8.03 9.70 -29.95
CA GLY A 853 -6.67 9.25 -29.61
C GLY A 853 -6.37 7.76 -29.89
N PHE A 854 -7.39 6.97 -30.30
CA PHE A 854 -7.29 5.55 -30.68
C PHE A 854 -8.27 5.24 -31.84
N THR A 855 -8.30 6.10 -32.85
CA THR A 855 -9.15 5.87 -34.02
C THR A 855 -8.65 4.65 -34.82
N THR A 856 -9.51 4.08 -35.65
CA THR A 856 -9.14 2.97 -36.55
C THR A 856 -7.91 3.31 -37.38
N ARG A 857 -7.80 4.56 -37.88
CA ARG A 857 -6.66 5.05 -38.63
C ARG A 857 -5.37 5.01 -37.81
N GLN A 858 -5.41 5.45 -36.57
CA GLN A 858 -4.27 5.43 -35.66
C GLN A 858 -3.83 4.00 -35.33
N ILE A 859 -4.77 3.11 -35.02
CA ILE A 859 -4.49 1.69 -34.74
C ILE A 859 -3.93 0.99 -35.97
N SER A 860 -4.51 1.23 -37.17
CA SER A 860 -3.98 0.64 -38.40
C SER A 860 -2.56 1.10 -38.71
N ALA A 861 -2.23 2.38 -38.48
CA ALA A 861 -0.88 2.89 -38.61
C ALA A 861 0.10 2.22 -37.64
N MET A 862 -0.32 1.96 -36.39
CA MET A 862 0.50 1.20 -35.42
C MET A 862 0.76 -0.21 -35.91
N VAL A 863 -0.27 -0.92 -36.40
CA VAL A 863 -0.14 -2.30 -36.88
C VAL A 863 0.78 -2.35 -38.09
N SER A 864 0.60 -1.44 -39.07
CA SER A 864 1.48 -1.35 -40.25
C SER A 864 2.93 -1.09 -39.84
N ALA A 865 3.17 -0.18 -38.90
CA ALA A 865 4.53 0.14 -38.44
C ALA A 865 5.17 -1.07 -37.71
N GLY A 866 4.41 -1.82 -36.92
CA GLY A 866 4.89 -3.04 -36.23
C GLY A 866 5.14 -4.21 -37.20
N LEU A 867 4.50 -4.22 -38.36
CA LEU A 867 4.72 -5.23 -39.41
C LEU A 867 5.78 -4.80 -40.43
N GLY A 868 6.30 -3.57 -40.34
CA GLY A 868 7.30 -3.03 -41.30
C GLY A 868 6.72 -2.73 -42.68
N VAL A 869 5.39 -2.43 -42.81
CA VAL A 869 4.68 -2.14 -44.05
C VAL A 869 3.99 -0.78 -44.02
#